data_3b4359c4cc561d9445caba2c45d6a682
#
_entry.id   3b4359c4cc561d9445caba2c45d6a682
#
_cell.length_a   1.000
_cell.length_b   1.000
_cell.length_c   1.000
_cell.angle_alpha   90.00
_cell.angle_beta   90.00
_cell.angle_gamma   90.00
#
_symmetry.space_group_name_H-M   'P 1'
#
loop_
_entity.id
_entity.type
_entity.pdbx_description
1 polymer ?
#
loop_
_entity_poly.entity_id
_entity_poly.type
_entity_poly.pdbx_seq_one_letter_code
_entity_poly.pdbx_strand_id
1 'polypeptide(L)'
;MPKLGFQLLLMMLASLTLSLPLQAKDTIDTALYEGLEWREIGPWRGGRVTAVTGVLSDDRTYYMGATGGGVWKTDNAGTSWNNVSDGYFGVGTIGAIAVAESDENIVYVGTGEAPIRGVTTSHGDGMYKSTDAGKTWSHIGLKDAGQIARVIVHPSNPDLVYVAVQGQIWGPSDERGVYRSTDGGETWAGVLQIDDETGATDLSMDPTNPRIMYASMWEHGRTPWFIKSGGTAGGLYKTVDGGDNWKKMGGGLPELIGKSGVDVSASSPNRIYAIVEAEIDKGGLWRSDDYGETWSLLNNERIIWSRAWYYIHIKADPQNADTVWVLNAPLMKSIDGGKTFDKRSAPHGDHHDMWFNPENSQNFINGNDGGATVTFDGGTSWSSIMNQPTAQFYRVITDNQTPFRLYAGQQDNSSVSIASRTFDGGIGHENYFAVGGGESAHIAFDPEDPRLIYATTINGTLTEYNHVSKRVRPIKPYPEYVFGQQSKDLKYRTNWNAPVVASPHNPEVLYYGTQKLLRSDNRGVTWDEISPDLTFNDPSKQGLNGGPLTPENVGAEFYGTIFYIAESVHKPGVIWVGTDDGRLQVTQDDGGSWADVTPRDLKGAQVNAIEVSPHERGTVYVAVAGYKMNDFKPHIYKVTQYGKRWRKIDSDLPTDNFVRVVRADPEREGLLYAGTEGGLFVSFDDGDHWQSFNMNFPTVPITDLRVRQGTLIAATQGRGFWALDELTVIRQLDDALADKRLHVYAPKPTSLMRWGSWAGANEGANPPSGVVISYVITGEVQGPLSIRISDAQGNLVRSYSSDANDFDRCVTGNMTPRLAY
;
A
#
# COMPACT_ATOMS: atom_id res chain seq x y z
N MET A 1 -66.28 28.01 52.00
CA MET A 1 -65.93 26.76 52.64
C MET A 1 -64.74 26.18 51.95
N PRO A 2 -63.74 25.98 52.66
CA PRO A 2 -62.36 25.69 52.06
C PRO A 2 -61.91 24.26 52.30
N LYS A 3 -60.73 23.94 51.86
CA LYS A 3 -59.94 22.75 52.04
C LYS A 3 -60.05 21.71 50.93
N LEU A 4 -59.12 21.83 49.97
CA LEU A 4 -58.36 20.73 49.35
C LEU A 4 -57.32 21.39 48.50
N GLY A 5 -56.09 21.42 48.97
CA GLY A 5 -54.98 22.06 48.24
C GLY A 5 -53.70 22.04 48.97
N PHE A 6 -53.30 20.88 49.57
CA PHE A 6 -52.04 20.81 50.28
C PHE A 6 -51.48 19.38 50.44
N GLN A 7 -51.66 18.55 49.44
CA GLN A 7 -51.07 17.19 49.48
C GLN A 7 -50.52 16.68 48.12
N LEU A 8 -50.17 17.53 47.21
CA LEU A 8 -49.58 17.14 45.90
C LEU A 8 -48.21 17.81 45.63
N LEU A 9 -47.50 18.22 46.66
CA LEU A 9 -46.18 18.85 46.51
C LEU A 9 -45.06 18.15 47.28
N LEU A 10 -45.23 16.88 47.64
CA LEU A 10 -44.22 16.12 48.40
C LEU A 10 -43.88 14.74 47.78
N MET A 11 -44.19 14.50 46.53
CA MET A 11 -43.81 13.24 45.83
C MET A 11 -43.11 13.47 44.49
N MET A 12 -42.41 14.61 44.28
CA MET A 12 -41.55 14.85 43.11
C MET A 12 -40.11 15.19 43.48
N LEU A 13 -39.64 14.70 44.61
CA LEU A 13 -38.23 14.94 45.05
C LEU A 13 -37.53 13.66 45.50
N ALA A 14 -37.77 12.54 44.83
CA ALA A 14 -37.03 11.31 45.12
C ALA A 14 -36.87 10.42 43.90
N SER A 15 -36.28 10.94 42.83
CA SER A 15 -35.66 10.13 41.74
C SER A 15 -34.73 10.96 40.86
N LEU A 16 -33.89 11.79 41.45
CA LEU A 16 -32.57 12.08 40.84
C LEU A 16 -31.63 10.94 41.28
N THR A 17 -31.80 9.81 40.62
CA THR A 17 -30.67 8.90 40.52
C THR A 17 -29.63 9.66 39.70
N LEU A 18 -28.59 10.13 40.39
CA LEU A 18 -27.33 10.45 39.75
C LEU A 18 -26.94 9.19 38.94
N SER A 19 -27.21 9.15 37.64
CA SER A 19 -26.43 8.40 36.72
C SER A 19 -25.04 9.09 36.72
N LEU A 20 -24.17 8.57 37.58
CA LEU A 20 -22.73 8.75 37.36
C LEU A 20 -22.49 8.41 35.90
N PRO A 21 -21.82 9.27 35.09
CA PRO A 21 -21.37 8.83 33.79
C PRO A 21 -20.55 7.56 34.06
N LEU A 22 -20.85 6.47 33.35
CA LEU A 22 -19.90 5.39 33.21
C LEU A 22 -18.62 6.12 32.78
N GLN A 23 -17.62 6.14 33.63
CA GLN A 23 -16.28 6.53 33.21
C GLN A 23 -15.94 5.58 32.06
N ALA A 24 -15.73 6.15 30.87
CA ALA A 24 -15.11 5.41 29.79
C ALA A 24 -13.86 4.78 30.39
N LYS A 25 -13.68 3.49 30.21
CA LYS A 25 -12.49 2.78 30.67
C LYS A 25 -11.30 3.49 30.01
N ASP A 26 -10.40 4.01 30.82
CA ASP A 26 -9.31 4.84 30.32
C ASP A 26 -8.45 3.99 29.36
N THR A 27 -8.22 4.51 28.16
CA THR A 27 -7.19 3.99 27.25
C THR A 27 -5.84 4.14 27.94
N ILE A 28 -4.92 3.22 27.72
CA ILE A 28 -3.56 3.30 28.27
C ILE A 28 -2.92 4.63 27.82
N ASP A 29 -2.37 5.38 28.79
CA ASP A 29 -1.70 6.65 28.48
C ASP A 29 -0.54 6.43 27.51
N THR A 30 -0.58 7.10 26.35
CA THR A 30 0.44 6.99 25.31
C THR A 30 1.82 7.40 25.79
N ALA A 31 1.92 8.31 26.76
CA ALA A 31 3.18 8.72 27.37
C ALA A 31 3.97 7.55 28.01
N LEU A 32 3.29 6.43 28.33
CA LEU A 32 3.94 5.24 28.88
C LEU A 32 4.74 4.43 27.84
N TYR A 33 4.52 4.68 26.53
CA TYR A 33 5.18 3.94 25.46
C TYR A 33 5.57 4.80 24.23
N GLU A 34 5.30 6.10 24.21
CA GLU A 34 5.65 6.99 23.08
C GLU A 34 7.16 7.07 22.81
N GLY A 35 8.01 6.71 23.78
CA GLY A 35 9.45 6.59 23.59
C GLY A 35 9.90 5.31 22.86
N LEU A 36 8.99 4.42 22.47
CA LEU A 36 9.31 3.29 21.60
C LEU A 36 9.37 3.74 20.15
N GLU A 37 10.27 3.12 19.38
CA GLU A 37 10.47 3.47 17.97
C GLU A 37 10.31 2.25 17.07
N TRP A 38 9.59 2.46 15.97
CA TRP A 38 9.57 1.55 14.85
C TRP A 38 10.86 1.70 14.05
N ARG A 39 11.43 0.59 13.66
CA ARG A 39 12.68 0.47 12.91
C ARG A 39 12.39 -0.02 11.48
N GLU A 40 12.89 0.68 10.48
CA GLU A 40 12.81 0.24 9.09
C GLU A 40 13.79 -0.92 8.83
N ILE A 41 13.25 -2.04 8.33
CA ILE A 41 14.03 -3.22 7.90
C ILE A 41 14.40 -3.12 6.41
N GLY A 42 13.56 -2.47 5.62
CA GLY A 42 13.67 -2.46 4.15
C GLY A 42 12.84 -3.59 3.50
N PRO A 43 13.21 -4.12 2.34
CA PRO A 43 14.46 -3.89 1.59
C PRO A 43 14.54 -2.50 0.95
N TRP A 44 15.76 -2.02 0.74
CA TRP A 44 16.04 -0.85 -0.09
C TRP A 44 15.99 -1.27 -1.56
N ARG A 45 14.79 -1.52 -2.03
CA ARG A 45 14.44 -1.90 -3.39
C ARG A 45 13.13 -1.23 -3.74
N GLY A 46 13.13 -0.47 -4.85
CA GLY A 46 11.98 0.33 -5.27
C GLY A 46 10.71 -0.49 -5.49
N GLY A 47 9.60 0.19 -5.43
CA GLY A 47 8.26 -0.23 -5.81
C GLY A 47 7.64 0.83 -6.68
N ARG A 48 6.34 0.69 -7.01
CA ARG A 48 5.66 1.54 -8.00
C ARG A 48 5.76 3.02 -7.69
N VAL A 49 6.22 3.78 -8.70
CA VAL A 49 6.23 5.24 -8.75
C VAL A 49 5.30 5.70 -9.87
N THR A 50 4.27 6.44 -9.49
CA THR A 50 3.18 6.87 -10.38
C THR A 50 3.29 8.30 -10.85
N ALA A 51 4.13 9.10 -10.21
CA ALA A 51 4.33 10.50 -10.53
C ALA A 51 5.80 10.89 -10.39
N VAL A 52 6.31 11.66 -11.34
CA VAL A 52 7.66 12.20 -11.29
C VAL A 52 7.70 13.63 -11.84
N THR A 53 8.62 14.46 -11.30
CA THR A 53 8.91 15.79 -11.82
C THR A 53 10.34 16.21 -11.49
N GLY A 54 10.90 17.13 -12.24
CA GLY A 54 12.20 17.75 -12.00
C GLY A 54 12.08 19.23 -11.67
N VAL A 55 13.22 19.83 -11.37
CA VAL A 55 13.39 21.27 -11.10
C VAL A 55 14.19 21.89 -12.25
N LEU A 56 13.70 22.98 -12.83
CA LEU A 56 14.31 23.57 -14.04
C LEU A 56 15.72 24.13 -13.80
N SER A 57 15.94 24.79 -12.67
CA SER A 57 17.22 25.44 -12.35
C SER A 57 18.30 24.45 -11.85
N ASP A 58 17.93 23.19 -11.52
CA ASP A 58 18.87 22.18 -11.02
C ASP A 58 18.57 20.80 -11.60
N ASP A 59 19.36 20.38 -12.57
CA ASP A 59 19.27 19.11 -13.28
C ASP A 59 19.57 17.87 -12.41
N ARG A 60 19.84 18.04 -11.11
CA ARG A 60 20.04 16.96 -10.13
C ARG A 60 18.89 16.83 -9.13
N THR A 61 18.00 17.81 -9.09
CA THR A 61 16.86 17.82 -8.16
C THR A 61 15.60 17.29 -8.83
N TYR A 62 15.03 16.21 -8.25
CA TYR A 62 13.81 15.57 -8.73
C TYR A 62 12.91 15.18 -7.55
N TYR A 63 11.63 15.01 -7.87
CA TYR A 63 10.64 14.44 -6.96
C TYR A 63 10.02 13.19 -7.57
N MET A 64 9.70 12.21 -6.72
CA MET A 64 8.90 11.05 -7.10
C MET A 64 7.78 10.83 -6.10
N GLY A 65 6.63 10.39 -6.60
CA GLY A 65 5.46 9.97 -5.84
C GLY A 65 5.30 8.46 -5.91
N ALA A 66 5.49 7.79 -4.77
CA ALA A 66 5.37 6.35 -4.66
C ALA A 66 3.95 5.93 -4.26
N THR A 67 3.48 4.80 -4.79
CA THR A 67 2.22 4.20 -4.38
C THR A 67 2.32 3.70 -2.94
N GLY A 68 1.58 4.36 -2.03
CA GLY A 68 1.62 4.09 -0.59
C GLY A 68 2.87 4.60 0.13
N GLY A 69 3.91 5.05 -0.59
CA GLY A 69 5.22 5.40 -0.03
C GLY A 69 5.46 6.89 0.20
N GLY A 70 4.53 7.76 -0.19
CA GLY A 70 4.65 9.21 -0.06
C GLY A 70 5.50 9.88 -1.15
N VAL A 71 5.86 11.13 -0.90
CA VAL A 71 6.70 11.95 -1.80
C VAL A 71 8.16 11.89 -1.36
N TRP A 72 9.03 11.65 -2.32
CA TRP A 72 10.48 11.58 -2.12
C TRP A 72 11.19 12.61 -2.98
N LYS A 73 12.25 13.19 -2.46
CA LYS A 73 13.10 14.17 -3.13
C LYS A 73 14.54 13.69 -3.20
N THR A 74 15.18 13.87 -4.34
CA THR A 74 16.63 13.76 -4.53
C THR A 74 17.22 15.12 -4.91
N ASP A 75 18.44 15.41 -4.48
CA ASP A 75 19.25 16.56 -4.87
C ASP A 75 20.56 16.13 -5.53
N ASN A 76 20.68 14.86 -5.86
CA ASN A 76 21.89 14.24 -6.42
C ASN A 76 21.58 13.22 -7.51
N ALA A 77 20.60 13.55 -8.36
CA ALA A 77 20.21 12.78 -9.55
C ALA A 77 19.83 11.31 -9.26
N GLY A 78 19.12 11.07 -8.16
CA GLY A 78 18.63 9.74 -7.79
C GLY A 78 19.68 8.84 -7.15
N THR A 79 20.83 9.37 -6.73
CA THR A 79 21.84 8.61 -5.96
C THR A 79 21.33 8.30 -4.57
N SER A 80 20.60 9.23 -3.96
CA SER A 80 19.84 9.01 -2.70
C SER A 80 18.52 9.78 -2.75
N TRP A 81 17.56 9.28 -1.96
CA TRP A 81 16.20 9.83 -1.87
C TRP A 81 15.84 10.06 -0.40
N ASN A 82 15.20 11.19 -0.12
CA ASN A 82 14.68 11.54 1.19
C ASN A 82 13.17 11.67 1.13
N ASN A 83 12.43 11.04 2.04
CA ASN A 83 11.00 11.27 2.16
C ASN A 83 10.75 12.69 2.66
N VAL A 84 9.81 13.39 2.03
CA VAL A 84 9.46 14.78 2.35
C VAL A 84 7.98 14.97 2.69
N SER A 85 7.19 13.90 2.71
CA SER A 85 5.75 13.93 3.00
C SER A 85 5.36 13.39 4.37
N ASP A 86 6.27 12.64 5.05
CA ASP A 86 5.99 12.04 6.34
C ASP A 86 5.60 13.11 7.39
N GLY A 87 4.53 12.84 8.13
CA GLY A 87 3.99 13.77 9.13
C GLY A 87 3.07 14.88 8.59
N TYR A 88 2.90 14.98 7.26
CA TYR A 88 2.05 16.01 6.64
C TYR A 88 0.84 15.41 5.93
N PHE A 89 0.98 14.28 5.25
CA PHE A 89 -0.07 13.70 4.41
C PHE A 89 -0.93 12.73 5.19
N GLY A 90 -2.25 12.77 4.93
CA GLY A 90 -3.22 11.84 5.51
C GLY A 90 -3.18 10.45 4.86
N VAL A 91 -2.68 10.37 3.62
CA VAL A 91 -2.52 9.11 2.86
C VAL A 91 -1.12 9.01 2.26
N GLY A 92 -0.63 7.79 2.09
CA GLY A 92 0.71 7.57 1.52
C GLY A 92 0.76 7.48 -0.01
N THR A 93 -0.38 7.44 -0.69
CA THR A 93 -0.41 7.17 -2.14
C THR A 93 -0.45 8.45 -2.95
N ILE A 94 0.50 8.61 -3.87
CA ILE A 94 0.67 9.80 -4.71
C ILE A 94 0.27 9.47 -6.15
N GLY A 95 -0.53 10.33 -6.77
CA GLY A 95 -0.98 10.18 -8.16
C GLY A 95 -0.34 11.17 -9.13
N ALA A 96 -0.04 12.39 -8.67
CA ALA A 96 0.56 13.43 -9.51
C ALA A 96 1.44 14.39 -8.71
N ILE A 97 2.50 14.91 -9.32
CA ILE A 97 3.39 15.94 -8.74
C ILE A 97 3.73 16.98 -9.81
N ALA A 98 3.71 18.27 -9.44
CA ALA A 98 4.18 19.34 -10.30
C ALA A 98 4.94 20.39 -9.48
N VAL A 99 6.12 20.80 -9.98
CA VAL A 99 6.87 21.95 -9.50
C VAL A 99 6.51 23.15 -10.38
N ALA A 100 6.24 24.31 -9.79
CA ALA A 100 5.93 25.51 -10.54
C ALA A 100 7.21 26.04 -11.22
N GLU A 101 7.17 26.22 -12.55
CA GLU A 101 8.33 26.69 -13.33
C GLU A 101 8.76 28.11 -12.94
N SER A 102 7.80 28.97 -12.54
CA SER A 102 8.07 30.37 -12.17
C SER A 102 8.54 30.55 -10.71
N ASP A 103 8.33 29.54 -9.85
CA ASP A 103 8.81 29.53 -8.45
C ASP A 103 8.97 28.08 -7.97
N GLU A 104 10.17 27.56 -8.01
CA GLU A 104 10.52 26.17 -7.68
C GLU A 104 10.33 25.81 -6.20
N ASN A 105 10.05 26.79 -5.31
CA ASN A 105 9.63 26.52 -3.95
C ASN A 105 8.18 26.00 -3.89
N ILE A 106 7.39 26.27 -4.92
CA ILE A 106 5.99 25.87 -4.97
C ILE A 106 5.87 24.53 -5.65
N VAL A 107 5.41 23.54 -4.88
CA VAL A 107 5.19 22.16 -5.34
C VAL A 107 3.76 21.76 -5.02
N TYR A 108 3.06 21.20 -6.01
CA TYR A 108 1.72 20.66 -5.87
C TYR A 108 1.73 19.15 -5.99
N VAL A 109 0.97 18.48 -5.13
CA VAL A 109 0.83 17.02 -5.11
C VAL A 109 -0.63 16.64 -5.08
N GLY A 110 -1.04 15.78 -6.00
CA GLY A 110 -2.32 15.08 -5.99
C GLY A 110 -2.16 13.66 -5.49
N THR A 111 -3.06 13.24 -4.60
CA THR A 111 -3.03 11.91 -3.97
C THR A 111 -3.92 10.91 -4.69
N GLY A 112 -3.78 9.61 -4.36
CA GLY A 112 -4.52 8.50 -4.95
C GLY A 112 -3.77 7.77 -6.06
N GLU A 113 -4.02 6.47 -6.21
CA GLU A 113 -3.35 5.61 -7.20
C GLU A 113 -4.03 5.72 -8.57
N ALA A 114 -3.51 6.55 -9.47
CA ALA A 114 -4.06 6.78 -10.80
C ALA A 114 -4.01 5.55 -11.74
N PRO A 115 -2.95 4.71 -11.75
CA PRO A 115 -2.98 3.39 -12.40
C PRO A 115 -3.87 2.42 -11.64
N ILE A 116 -5.10 2.24 -12.08
CA ILE A 116 -6.08 1.41 -11.35
C ILE A 116 -5.79 -0.08 -11.48
N ARG A 117 -5.78 -0.78 -10.33
CA ARG A 117 -5.54 -2.22 -10.24
C ARG A 117 -6.71 -2.95 -9.59
N GLY A 118 -6.81 -4.28 -9.82
CA GLY A 118 -7.79 -5.15 -9.16
C GLY A 118 -7.45 -5.48 -7.70
N VAL A 119 -6.22 -5.22 -7.27
CA VAL A 119 -5.70 -5.59 -5.96
C VAL A 119 -4.99 -4.42 -5.29
N THR A 120 -5.25 -4.23 -4.01
CA THR A 120 -4.56 -3.26 -3.12
C THR A 120 -4.51 -1.80 -3.61
N THR A 121 -5.45 -1.37 -4.46
CA THR A 121 -5.52 0.04 -4.91
C THR A 121 -5.94 0.94 -3.76
N SER A 122 -5.14 1.98 -3.50
CA SER A 122 -5.38 2.96 -2.45
C SER A 122 -6.04 4.22 -3.00
N HIS A 123 -6.93 4.82 -2.22
CA HIS A 123 -7.54 6.12 -2.54
C HIS A 123 -6.69 7.29 -2.03
N GLY A 124 -6.90 8.47 -2.60
CA GLY A 124 -6.33 9.73 -2.16
C GLY A 124 -7.27 10.50 -1.23
N ASP A 125 -6.75 11.57 -0.68
CA ASP A 125 -7.47 12.55 0.16
C ASP A 125 -7.37 13.98 -0.38
N GLY A 126 -7.02 14.14 -1.66
CA GLY A 126 -7.02 15.42 -2.35
C GLY A 126 -5.65 15.99 -2.67
N MET A 127 -5.54 17.32 -2.58
CA MET A 127 -4.39 18.09 -3.01
C MET A 127 -3.57 18.63 -1.83
N TYR A 128 -2.25 18.62 -2.02
CA TYR A 128 -1.28 19.22 -1.09
C TYR A 128 -0.39 20.24 -1.82
N LYS A 129 0.02 21.28 -1.10
CA LYS A 129 0.93 22.34 -1.58
C LYS A 129 2.09 22.53 -0.60
N SER A 130 3.28 22.65 -1.13
CA SER A 130 4.46 23.19 -0.46
C SER A 130 4.82 24.56 -1.04
N THR A 131 5.34 25.45 -0.20
CA THR A 131 5.88 26.76 -0.58
C THR A 131 7.37 26.92 -0.21
N ASP A 132 8.02 25.80 0.13
CA ASP A 132 9.41 25.76 0.61
C ASP A 132 10.18 24.56 0.02
N ALA A 133 9.86 24.20 -1.23
CA ALA A 133 10.47 23.10 -1.98
C ALA A 133 10.33 21.72 -1.31
N GLY A 134 9.16 21.49 -0.70
CA GLY A 134 8.80 20.20 -0.12
C GLY A 134 9.25 19.98 1.32
N LYS A 135 9.70 21.01 2.05
CA LYS A 135 10.07 20.89 3.47
C LYS A 135 8.83 20.81 4.37
N THR A 136 7.80 21.58 4.03
CA THR A 136 6.50 21.56 4.72
C THR A 136 5.36 21.53 3.72
N TRP A 137 4.19 21.00 4.14
CA TRP A 137 3.04 20.83 3.28
C TRP A 137 1.75 21.24 3.96
N SER A 138 0.81 21.76 3.16
CA SER A 138 -0.55 22.07 3.58
C SER A 138 -1.54 21.32 2.67
N HIS A 139 -2.58 20.73 3.25
CA HIS A 139 -3.71 20.21 2.49
C HIS A 139 -4.54 21.36 1.94
N ILE A 140 -4.84 21.36 0.64
CA ILE A 140 -5.47 22.47 -0.09
C ILE A 140 -6.78 22.09 -0.79
N GLY A 141 -7.47 21.08 -0.31
CA GLY A 141 -8.82 20.71 -0.78
C GLY A 141 -8.89 19.50 -1.70
N LEU A 142 -10.02 19.33 -2.37
CA LEU A 142 -10.39 18.17 -3.19
C LEU A 142 -10.30 16.83 -2.40
N LYS A 143 -10.73 16.85 -1.14
CA LYS A 143 -10.61 15.69 -0.24
C LYS A 143 -11.27 14.42 -0.79
N ASP A 144 -12.40 14.56 -1.46
CA ASP A 144 -13.20 13.44 -1.96
C ASP A 144 -12.90 13.08 -3.43
N ALA A 145 -11.81 13.66 -4.01
CA ALA A 145 -11.42 13.44 -5.40
C ALA A 145 -11.02 11.99 -5.73
N GLY A 146 -10.73 11.17 -4.71
CA GLY A 146 -10.32 9.78 -4.89
C GLY A 146 -8.94 9.67 -5.53
N GLN A 147 -8.84 9.61 -6.87
CA GLN A 147 -7.59 9.54 -7.60
C GLN A 147 -7.35 10.80 -8.43
N ILE A 148 -6.18 11.42 -8.22
CA ILE A 148 -5.71 12.57 -9.01
C ILE A 148 -4.61 12.10 -9.96
N ALA A 149 -4.86 12.19 -11.26
CA ALA A 149 -4.00 11.61 -12.29
C ALA A 149 -2.97 12.59 -12.86
N ARG A 150 -3.26 13.90 -12.86
CA ARG A 150 -2.35 14.92 -13.39
C ARG A 150 -2.55 16.26 -12.69
N VAL A 151 -1.44 16.96 -12.47
CA VAL A 151 -1.42 18.36 -12.03
C VAL A 151 -0.60 19.16 -13.03
N ILE A 152 -1.12 20.30 -13.50
CA ILE A 152 -0.41 21.25 -14.34
C ILE A 152 -0.46 22.61 -13.68
N VAL A 153 0.69 23.25 -13.52
CA VAL A 153 0.84 24.63 -13.06
C VAL A 153 1.11 25.52 -14.26
N HIS A 154 0.45 26.68 -14.30
CA HIS A 154 0.68 27.64 -15.37
C HIS A 154 2.13 28.15 -15.34
N PRO A 155 2.88 28.17 -16.47
CA PRO A 155 4.33 28.39 -16.48
C PRO A 155 4.78 29.72 -15.87
N SER A 156 3.96 30.78 -15.92
CA SER A 156 4.32 32.11 -15.38
C SER A 156 3.46 32.55 -14.19
N ASN A 157 2.50 31.72 -13.72
CA ASN A 157 1.66 32.04 -12.58
C ASN A 157 1.49 30.82 -11.69
N PRO A 158 2.24 30.68 -10.60
CA PRO A 158 2.23 29.49 -9.75
C PRO A 158 0.91 29.27 -9.01
N ASP A 159 0.02 30.28 -8.97
CA ASP A 159 -1.28 30.18 -8.32
C ASP A 159 -2.41 29.71 -9.28
N LEU A 160 -2.14 29.65 -10.59
CA LEU A 160 -3.06 29.09 -11.57
C LEU A 160 -2.73 27.63 -11.84
N VAL A 161 -3.59 26.73 -11.33
CA VAL A 161 -3.36 25.29 -11.32
C VAL A 161 -4.55 24.54 -11.90
N TYR A 162 -4.28 23.51 -12.71
CA TYR A 162 -5.26 22.59 -13.25
C TYR A 162 -4.99 21.16 -12.77
N VAL A 163 -6.06 20.45 -12.42
CA VAL A 163 -5.98 19.11 -11.86
C VAL A 163 -6.91 18.17 -12.62
N ALA A 164 -6.38 17.06 -13.11
CA ALA A 164 -7.16 15.95 -13.65
C ALA A 164 -7.59 15.04 -12.51
N VAL A 165 -8.87 15.06 -12.18
CA VAL A 165 -9.47 14.19 -11.18
C VAL A 165 -10.10 12.99 -11.89
N GLN A 166 -9.50 11.84 -11.72
CA GLN A 166 -10.01 10.57 -12.23
C GLN A 166 -11.22 10.10 -11.44
N GLY A 167 -11.29 10.46 -10.16
CA GLY A 167 -12.39 10.14 -9.26
C GLY A 167 -12.26 8.78 -8.57
N GLN A 168 -13.23 8.47 -7.73
CA GLN A 168 -13.31 7.18 -7.05
C GLN A 168 -13.52 6.04 -8.06
N ILE A 169 -12.74 4.96 -7.95
CA ILE A 169 -12.77 3.86 -8.94
C ILE A 169 -13.79 2.75 -8.59
N TRP A 170 -14.15 2.60 -7.31
CA TRP A 170 -15.02 1.54 -6.83
C TRP A 170 -16.52 1.91 -6.84
N GLY A 171 -16.85 3.08 -7.36
CA GLY A 171 -18.21 3.61 -7.48
C GLY A 171 -18.28 4.92 -8.25
N PRO A 172 -19.47 5.42 -8.52
CA PRO A 172 -19.67 6.77 -9.05
C PRO A 172 -19.10 7.84 -8.11
N SER A 173 -18.67 8.99 -8.67
CA SER A 173 -18.08 10.09 -7.92
C SER A 173 -18.40 11.43 -8.58
N ASP A 174 -18.97 12.35 -7.84
CA ASP A 174 -19.35 13.68 -8.32
C ASP A 174 -18.12 14.59 -8.58
N GLU A 175 -16.94 14.22 -8.05
CA GLU A 175 -15.71 14.99 -8.18
C GLU A 175 -14.92 14.68 -9.46
N ARG A 176 -15.41 13.82 -10.34
CA ARG A 176 -14.72 13.47 -11.59
C ARG A 176 -14.66 14.66 -12.55
N GLY A 177 -13.47 14.89 -13.16
CA GLY A 177 -13.31 15.94 -14.16
C GLY A 177 -12.03 16.74 -14.05
N VAL A 178 -12.02 17.90 -14.69
CA VAL A 178 -10.90 18.87 -14.60
C VAL A 178 -11.30 19.98 -13.64
N TYR A 179 -10.44 20.26 -12.68
CA TYR A 179 -10.57 21.35 -11.72
C TYR A 179 -9.50 22.41 -11.96
N ARG A 180 -9.86 23.66 -11.68
CA ARG A 180 -8.97 24.83 -11.78
C ARG A 180 -8.98 25.60 -10.47
N SER A 181 -7.81 25.99 -10.00
CA SER A 181 -7.61 27.01 -8.98
C SER A 181 -6.94 28.23 -9.62
N THR A 182 -7.31 29.43 -9.20
CA THR A 182 -6.68 30.71 -9.59
C THR A 182 -6.04 31.44 -8.42
N ASP A 183 -6.04 30.83 -7.24
CA ASP A 183 -5.58 31.38 -5.96
C ASP A 183 -4.62 30.44 -5.22
N GLY A 184 -3.93 29.60 -5.98
CA GLY A 184 -2.91 28.70 -5.43
C GLY A 184 -3.47 27.53 -4.64
N GLY A 185 -4.73 27.14 -4.87
CA GLY A 185 -5.39 26.02 -4.25
C GLY A 185 -6.26 26.37 -3.04
N GLU A 186 -6.46 27.66 -2.74
CA GLU A 186 -7.41 28.07 -1.68
C GLU A 186 -8.84 27.71 -2.06
N THR A 187 -9.18 27.86 -3.37
CA THR A 187 -10.48 27.45 -3.93
C THR A 187 -10.32 26.66 -5.23
N TRP A 188 -11.29 25.77 -5.50
CA TRP A 188 -11.31 24.92 -6.69
C TRP A 188 -12.64 25.04 -7.43
N ALA A 189 -12.60 25.16 -8.75
CA ALA A 189 -13.76 25.15 -9.63
C ALA A 189 -13.68 23.98 -10.61
N GLY A 190 -14.73 23.15 -10.69
CA GLY A 190 -14.89 22.16 -11.74
C GLY A 190 -15.12 22.84 -13.08
N VAL A 191 -14.17 22.76 -14.01
CA VAL A 191 -14.21 23.45 -15.33
C VAL A 191 -14.53 22.52 -16.49
N LEU A 192 -14.38 21.19 -16.29
CA LEU A 192 -14.87 20.17 -17.22
C LEU A 192 -15.35 18.96 -16.42
N GLN A 193 -16.66 18.81 -16.34
CA GLN A 193 -17.32 17.66 -15.71
C GLN A 193 -18.36 17.10 -16.68
N ILE A 194 -18.40 15.79 -16.88
CA ILE A 194 -19.28 15.14 -17.86
C ILE A 194 -20.43 14.43 -17.13
N ASP A 195 -20.08 13.46 -16.30
CA ASP A 195 -20.99 12.67 -15.47
C ASP A 195 -20.19 12.03 -14.30
N ASP A 196 -20.88 11.26 -13.45
CA ASP A 196 -20.30 10.62 -12.25
C ASP A 196 -19.48 9.34 -12.54
N GLU A 197 -19.39 8.91 -13.82
CA GLU A 197 -18.57 7.76 -14.27
C GLU A 197 -17.39 8.18 -15.17
N THR A 198 -17.31 9.47 -15.62
CA THR A 198 -16.30 9.95 -16.57
C THR A 198 -15.33 10.92 -15.89
N GLY A 199 -14.09 10.49 -15.63
CA GLY A 199 -13.05 11.28 -14.98
C GLY A 199 -11.92 11.71 -15.92
N ALA A 200 -11.15 12.72 -15.51
CA ALA A 200 -9.97 13.18 -16.25
C ALA A 200 -8.75 12.33 -15.86
N THR A 201 -8.02 11.82 -16.87
CA THR A 201 -6.85 10.95 -16.67
C THR A 201 -5.55 11.55 -17.15
N ASP A 202 -5.61 12.57 -18.00
CA ASP A 202 -4.43 13.28 -18.46
C ASP A 202 -4.80 14.71 -18.89
N LEU A 203 -3.80 15.60 -18.80
CA LEU A 203 -3.87 17.01 -19.23
C LEU A 203 -2.56 17.37 -19.91
N SER A 204 -2.64 18.16 -20.98
CA SER A 204 -1.48 18.79 -21.60
C SER A 204 -1.80 20.23 -21.96
N MET A 205 -0.87 21.15 -21.70
CA MET A 205 -0.96 22.58 -21.93
C MET A 205 0.01 22.99 -23.06
N ASP A 206 -0.45 23.84 -23.96
CA ASP A 206 0.45 24.45 -24.94
C ASP A 206 1.42 25.44 -24.23
N PRO A 207 2.72 25.15 -24.18
CA PRO A 207 3.67 25.95 -23.42
C PRO A 207 3.85 27.37 -24.04
N THR A 208 3.47 27.58 -25.30
CA THR A 208 3.54 28.87 -25.97
C THR A 208 2.27 29.69 -25.82
N ASN A 209 1.15 29.04 -25.54
CA ASN A 209 -0.14 29.67 -25.27
C ASN A 209 -0.92 28.88 -24.20
N PRO A 210 -0.67 29.13 -22.92
CA PRO A 210 -1.26 28.34 -21.80
C PRO A 210 -2.79 28.37 -21.73
N ARG A 211 -3.48 29.20 -22.55
CA ARG A 211 -4.93 29.18 -22.68
C ARG A 211 -5.42 27.98 -23.50
N ILE A 212 -4.56 27.37 -24.31
CA ILE A 212 -4.87 26.16 -25.07
C ILE A 212 -4.44 24.94 -24.27
N MET A 213 -5.42 24.08 -23.95
CA MET A 213 -5.17 22.83 -23.23
C MET A 213 -5.98 21.70 -23.81
N TYR A 214 -5.51 20.49 -23.55
CA TYR A 214 -6.14 19.24 -23.95
C TYR A 214 -6.34 18.37 -22.71
N ALA A 215 -7.49 17.71 -22.61
CA ALA A 215 -7.85 16.81 -21.53
C ALA A 215 -8.27 15.45 -22.09
N SER A 216 -7.80 14.38 -21.47
CA SER A 216 -8.30 13.03 -21.71
C SER A 216 -9.35 12.69 -20.66
N MET A 217 -10.58 12.42 -21.10
CA MET A 217 -11.70 12.04 -20.27
C MET A 217 -12.02 10.55 -20.48
N TRP A 218 -12.05 9.79 -19.38
CA TRP A 218 -12.22 8.35 -19.40
C TRP A 218 -13.48 7.92 -18.63
N GLU A 219 -14.40 7.28 -19.33
CA GLU A 219 -15.56 6.61 -18.73
C GLU A 219 -15.12 5.26 -18.19
N HIS A 220 -15.13 5.11 -16.87
CA HIS A 220 -14.54 3.94 -16.20
C HIS A 220 -15.19 3.62 -14.86
N GLY A 221 -15.01 2.39 -14.44
CA GLY A 221 -15.39 1.93 -13.10
C GLY A 221 -14.84 0.55 -12.81
N ARG A 222 -14.83 0.17 -11.54
CA ARG A 222 -14.30 -1.12 -11.14
C ARG A 222 -15.17 -1.81 -10.10
N THR A 223 -15.29 -3.12 -10.24
CA THR A 223 -15.79 -4.03 -9.20
C THR A 223 -14.73 -5.10 -8.92
N PRO A 224 -14.84 -5.91 -7.86
CA PRO A 224 -13.89 -6.99 -7.62
C PRO A 224 -13.72 -7.98 -8.77
N TRP A 225 -14.70 -8.11 -9.66
CA TRP A 225 -14.74 -9.09 -10.76
C TRP A 225 -14.71 -8.49 -12.17
N PHE A 226 -14.73 -7.15 -12.30
CA PHE A 226 -14.86 -6.52 -13.62
C PHE A 226 -14.26 -5.12 -13.66
N ILE A 227 -13.61 -4.78 -14.75
CA ILE A 227 -13.19 -3.41 -15.08
C ILE A 227 -13.98 -2.89 -16.27
N LYS A 228 -14.67 -1.74 -16.08
CA LYS A 228 -15.23 -0.95 -17.18
C LYS A 228 -14.14 -0.05 -17.72
N SER A 229 -13.83 -0.15 -19.02
CA SER A 229 -12.92 0.77 -19.71
C SER A 229 -13.54 1.17 -21.03
N GLY A 230 -13.90 2.46 -21.14
CA GLY A 230 -14.45 3.09 -22.32
C GLY A 230 -15.96 3.23 -22.34
N GLY A 231 -16.37 4.29 -23.00
CA GLY A 231 -17.75 4.65 -23.25
C GLY A 231 -17.83 5.86 -24.18
N THR A 232 -19.04 6.26 -24.57
CA THR A 232 -19.28 7.39 -25.47
C THR A 232 -19.17 8.74 -24.79
N ALA A 233 -19.21 8.80 -23.46
CA ALA A 233 -18.98 10.02 -22.67
C ALA A 233 -17.50 10.38 -22.60
N GLY A 234 -16.59 9.39 -22.61
CA GLY A 234 -15.14 9.57 -22.71
C GLY A 234 -14.71 10.27 -24.01
N GLY A 235 -13.43 10.65 -24.09
CA GLY A 235 -12.85 11.27 -25.27
C GLY A 235 -11.79 12.33 -24.97
N LEU A 236 -11.24 12.92 -26.03
CA LEU A 236 -10.33 14.05 -25.91
C LEU A 236 -11.12 15.37 -26.00
N TYR A 237 -10.76 16.32 -25.13
CA TYR A 237 -11.40 17.65 -25.05
C TYR A 237 -10.34 18.74 -25.20
N LYS A 238 -10.72 19.89 -25.80
CA LYS A 238 -9.85 21.04 -26.01
C LYS A 238 -10.50 22.29 -25.46
N THR A 239 -9.71 23.13 -24.80
CA THR A 239 -10.05 24.54 -24.52
C THR A 239 -9.09 25.47 -25.25
N VAL A 240 -9.53 26.71 -25.52
CA VAL A 240 -8.72 27.81 -26.10
C VAL A 240 -8.80 29.09 -25.27
N ASP A 241 -9.45 29.03 -24.13
CA ASP A 241 -9.73 30.17 -23.26
C ASP A 241 -9.34 29.96 -21.78
N GLY A 242 -8.41 29.03 -21.54
CA GLY A 242 -7.92 28.75 -20.19
C GLY A 242 -8.88 27.90 -19.35
N GLY A 243 -9.73 27.12 -20.02
CA GLY A 243 -10.64 26.20 -19.38
C GLY A 243 -12.03 26.74 -19.08
N ASP A 244 -12.37 27.97 -19.57
CA ASP A 244 -13.71 28.51 -19.38
C ASP A 244 -14.72 27.76 -20.25
N ASN A 245 -14.33 27.30 -21.44
CA ASN A 245 -15.12 26.46 -22.31
C ASN A 245 -14.29 25.28 -22.84
N TRP A 246 -14.92 24.09 -22.88
CA TRP A 246 -14.31 22.89 -23.42
C TRP A 246 -15.17 22.31 -24.56
N LYS A 247 -14.48 21.82 -25.59
CA LYS A 247 -15.12 21.17 -26.75
C LYS A 247 -14.59 19.76 -26.90
N LYS A 248 -15.48 18.78 -26.99
CA LYS A 248 -15.10 17.41 -27.37
C LYS A 248 -14.54 17.40 -28.79
N MET A 249 -13.38 16.78 -28.97
CA MET A 249 -12.73 16.68 -30.28
C MET A 249 -13.30 15.50 -31.04
N GLY A 250 -13.38 15.69 -32.39
CA GLY A 250 -13.72 14.67 -33.37
C GLY A 250 -12.59 14.52 -34.37
N GLY A 251 -12.81 14.94 -35.63
CA GLY A 251 -11.80 15.04 -36.65
C GLY A 251 -11.14 13.72 -37.08
N GLY A 252 -11.83 12.59 -36.93
CA GLY A 252 -11.34 11.26 -37.28
C GLY A 252 -11.06 10.34 -36.09
N LEU A 253 -11.06 10.86 -34.84
CA LEU A 253 -10.96 10.04 -33.63
C LEU A 253 -12.12 9.03 -33.53
N PRO A 254 -11.90 7.87 -32.87
CA PRO A 254 -12.98 6.91 -32.63
C PRO A 254 -14.11 7.52 -31.78
N GLU A 255 -15.33 7.06 -31.98
CA GLU A 255 -16.49 7.48 -31.16
C GLU A 255 -16.45 6.84 -29.78
N LEU A 256 -16.08 5.54 -29.72
CA LEU A 256 -15.89 4.81 -28.48
C LEU A 256 -14.41 4.83 -28.08
N ILE A 257 -14.11 5.56 -27.01
CA ILE A 257 -12.76 5.75 -26.50
C ILE A 257 -12.68 5.26 -25.06
N GLY A 258 -11.62 4.54 -24.76
CA GLY A 258 -11.22 4.15 -23.42
C GLY A 258 -10.23 5.13 -22.81
N LYS A 259 -9.34 4.62 -21.93
CA LYS A 259 -8.27 5.44 -21.37
C LYS A 259 -7.36 5.96 -22.48
N SER A 260 -6.94 7.20 -22.37
CA SER A 260 -6.10 7.86 -23.36
C SER A 260 -5.07 8.76 -22.68
N GLY A 261 -3.92 8.93 -23.30
CA GLY A 261 -2.93 9.96 -22.96
C GLY A 261 -2.82 10.99 -24.08
N VAL A 262 -2.56 12.25 -23.75
CA VAL A 262 -2.42 13.33 -24.69
C VAL A 262 -1.23 14.22 -24.36
N ASP A 263 -0.45 14.63 -25.37
CA ASP A 263 0.64 15.56 -25.17
C ASP A 263 0.85 16.50 -26.36
N VAL A 264 1.12 17.79 -26.05
CA VAL A 264 1.42 18.83 -27.02
C VAL A 264 2.92 18.85 -27.27
N SER A 265 3.34 18.89 -28.53
CA SER A 265 4.76 19.06 -28.87
C SER A 265 5.20 20.50 -28.60
N ALA A 266 6.06 20.71 -27.59
CA ALA A 266 6.54 22.07 -27.25
C ALA A 266 7.32 22.72 -28.39
N SER A 267 8.06 21.95 -29.19
CA SER A 267 8.80 22.46 -30.37
C SER A 267 7.93 22.72 -31.60
N SER A 268 6.66 22.25 -31.59
CA SER A 268 5.69 22.49 -32.68
C SER A 268 4.26 22.41 -32.12
N PRO A 269 3.73 23.47 -31.45
CA PRO A 269 2.49 23.38 -30.64
C PRO A 269 1.22 23.08 -31.44
N ASN A 270 1.23 23.22 -32.78
CA ASN A 270 0.15 22.74 -33.64
C ASN A 270 0.09 21.22 -33.75
N ARG A 271 1.16 20.52 -33.32
CA ARG A 271 1.23 19.07 -33.31
C ARG A 271 0.87 18.52 -31.92
N ILE A 272 -0.13 17.64 -31.88
CA ILE A 272 -0.59 16.96 -30.70
C ILE A 272 -0.51 15.46 -30.95
N TYR A 273 -0.02 14.73 -29.99
CA TYR A 273 -0.04 13.28 -29.95
C TYR A 273 -1.07 12.78 -28.95
N ALA A 274 -1.77 11.71 -29.33
CA ALA A 274 -2.69 11.01 -28.44
C ALA A 274 -2.53 9.51 -28.59
N ILE A 275 -2.29 8.82 -27.47
CA ILE A 275 -2.36 7.35 -27.43
C ILE A 275 -3.73 6.95 -26.93
N VAL A 276 -4.47 6.17 -27.70
CA VAL A 276 -5.90 5.97 -27.50
C VAL A 276 -6.25 4.49 -27.41
N GLU A 277 -6.93 4.11 -26.34
CA GLU A 277 -7.65 2.84 -26.24
C GLU A 277 -8.95 2.94 -27.02
N ALA A 278 -9.14 2.05 -27.98
CA ALA A 278 -10.35 1.97 -28.79
C ALA A 278 -10.58 0.52 -29.29
N GLU A 279 -11.51 0.33 -30.22
CA GLU A 279 -11.67 -0.93 -30.93
C GLU A 279 -10.32 -1.32 -31.59
N ILE A 280 -10.08 -2.62 -31.77
CA ILE A 280 -8.76 -3.17 -32.08
C ILE A 280 -8.10 -2.57 -33.34
N ASP A 281 -8.91 -2.15 -34.31
CA ASP A 281 -8.47 -1.54 -35.58
C ASP A 281 -8.35 -0.01 -35.50
N LYS A 282 -8.77 0.59 -34.41
CA LYS A 282 -8.81 2.04 -34.17
C LYS A 282 -7.97 2.49 -32.99
N GLY A 283 -7.58 1.56 -32.09
CA GLY A 283 -6.67 1.86 -30.98
C GLY A 283 -5.24 2.11 -31.47
N GLY A 284 -4.47 2.92 -30.75
CA GLY A 284 -3.08 3.21 -31.09
C GLY A 284 -2.69 4.67 -30.95
N LEU A 285 -1.62 5.04 -31.64
CA LEU A 285 -1.14 6.41 -31.68
C LEU A 285 -1.83 7.22 -32.79
N TRP A 286 -2.47 8.28 -32.37
CA TRP A 286 -3.07 9.30 -33.19
C TRP A 286 -2.26 10.59 -33.14
N ARG A 287 -2.20 11.34 -34.27
CA ARG A 287 -1.53 12.63 -34.36
C ARG A 287 -2.42 13.64 -35.09
N SER A 288 -2.42 14.84 -34.58
CA SER A 288 -2.90 16.04 -35.24
C SER A 288 -1.74 16.97 -35.55
N ASP A 289 -1.75 17.65 -36.67
CA ASP A 289 -0.81 18.71 -37.08
C ASP A 289 -1.52 20.07 -37.26
N ASP A 290 -2.75 20.23 -36.74
CA ASP A 290 -3.62 21.38 -36.85
C ASP A 290 -4.35 21.75 -35.54
N TYR A 291 -3.64 21.66 -34.42
CA TYR A 291 -4.19 21.91 -33.06
C TYR A 291 -5.38 21.04 -32.67
N GLY A 292 -5.48 19.82 -33.19
CA GLY A 292 -6.52 18.85 -32.84
C GLY A 292 -7.81 18.97 -33.69
N GLU A 293 -7.82 19.72 -34.78
CA GLU A 293 -9.01 19.82 -35.65
C GLU A 293 -9.20 18.53 -36.48
N THR A 294 -8.08 17.94 -36.97
CA THR A 294 -8.10 16.64 -37.66
C THR A 294 -7.04 15.69 -37.08
N TRP A 295 -7.34 14.41 -37.11
CA TRP A 295 -6.50 13.36 -36.54
C TRP A 295 -6.24 12.22 -37.51
N SER A 296 -5.04 11.68 -37.47
CA SER A 296 -4.62 10.53 -38.26
C SER A 296 -4.06 9.43 -37.35
N LEU A 297 -4.54 8.19 -37.50
CA LEU A 297 -3.95 7.02 -36.86
C LEU A 297 -2.62 6.71 -37.55
N LEU A 298 -1.52 6.80 -36.81
CA LEU A 298 -0.17 6.60 -37.36
C LEU A 298 0.37 5.20 -37.08
N ASN A 299 0.07 4.66 -35.90
CA ASN A 299 0.53 3.34 -35.50
C ASN A 299 -0.53 2.66 -34.61
N ASN A 300 -0.89 1.43 -34.94
CA ASN A 300 -1.88 0.63 -34.19
C ASN A 300 -1.29 -0.66 -33.60
N GLU A 301 0.03 -0.76 -33.52
CA GLU A 301 0.67 -1.93 -32.88
C GLU A 301 0.24 -2.08 -31.43
N ARG A 302 -0.30 -3.25 -31.10
CA ARG A 302 -0.89 -3.49 -29.76
C ARG A 302 0.09 -3.23 -28.61
N ILE A 303 1.38 -3.39 -28.83
CA ILE A 303 2.40 -3.21 -27.81
C ILE A 303 2.46 -1.78 -27.24
N ILE A 304 2.08 -0.74 -28.03
CA ILE A 304 2.11 0.65 -27.55
C ILE A 304 0.85 1.07 -26.78
N TRP A 305 -0.24 0.29 -26.84
CA TRP A 305 -1.52 0.60 -26.18
C TRP A 305 -2.15 -0.61 -25.49
N SER A 306 -1.36 -1.64 -25.14
CA SER A 306 -1.81 -2.78 -24.36
C SER A 306 -2.15 -2.38 -22.92
N ARG A 307 -3.11 -3.11 -22.29
CA ARG A 307 -3.55 -2.87 -20.91
C ARG A 307 -3.79 -1.39 -20.61
N ALA A 308 -4.51 -0.70 -21.48
CA ALA A 308 -4.66 0.74 -21.48
C ALA A 308 -5.17 1.30 -20.15
N TRP A 309 -6.08 0.60 -19.49
CA TRP A 309 -6.60 0.96 -18.16
C TRP A 309 -5.51 1.06 -17.08
N TYR A 310 -4.34 0.46 -17.27
CA TYR A 310 -3.21 0.50 -16.35
C TYR A 310 -2.09 1.46 -16.81
N TYR A 311 -1.74 1.43 -18.09
CA TYR A 311 -0.72 2.25 -18.71
C TYR A 311 -1.30 3.40 -19.53
N ILE A 312 -0.73 3.60 -20.70
CA ILE A 312 -1.17 4.47 -21.79
C ILE A 312 -0.94 5.96 -21.55
N HIS A 313 0.33 6.30 -21.28
CA HIS A 313 0.79 7.68 -21.27
C HIS A 313 1.71 7.95 -22.44
N ILE A 314 1.80 9.23 -22.85
CA ILE A 314 2.61 9.69 -23.96
C ILE A 314 3.35 10.96 -23.57
N LYS A 315 4.58 11.10 -24.06
CA LYS A 315 5.38 12.32 -23.91
C LYS A 315 6.07 12.69 -25.22
N ALA A 316 5.80 13.89 -25.72
CA ALA A 316 6.51 14.48 -26.83
C ALA A 316 7.84 15.04 -26.33
N ASP A 317 8.90 14.83 -27.09
CA ASP A 317 10.20 15.43 -26.80
C ASP A 317 10.09 16.96 -26.90
N PRO A 318 10.50 17.73 -25.89
CA PRO A 318 10.31 19.19 -25.89
C PRO A 318 11.12 19.91 -26.98
N GLN A 319 12.20 19.30 -27.48
CA GLN A 319 13.10 19.91 -28.45
C GLN A 319 12.90 19.37 -29.87
N ASN A 320 12.23 18.22 -30.05
CA ASN A 320 12.06 17.60 -31.35
C ASN A 320 10.64 17.04 -31.54
N ALA A 321 9.85 17.71 -32.36
CA ALA A 321 8.45 17.35 -32.62
C ALA A 321 8.27 15.95 -33.23
N ASP A 322 9.28 15.36 -33.89
CA ASP A 322 9.20 13.99 -34.45
C ASP A 322 9.65 12.91 -33.46
N THR A 323 10.11 13.29 -32.28
CA THR A 323 10.43 12.35 -31.21
C THR A 323 9.29 12.27 -30.19
N VAL A 324 8.79 11.04 -29.95
CA VAL A 324 7.72 10.79 -29.00
C VAL A 324 7.95 9.49 -28.24
N TRP A 325 7.64 9.50 -26.97
CA TRP A 325 7.75 8.35 -26.07
C TRP A 325 6.37 7.86 -25.66
N VAL A 326 6.21 6.54 -25.66
CA VAL A 326 5.02 5.89 -25.11
C VAL A 326 5.42 5.10 -23.88
N LEU A 327 4.70 5.37 -22.78
CA LEU A 327 4.83 4.72 -21.51
C LEU A 327 3.79 3.58 -21.42
N ASN A 328 4.31 2.36 -21.46
CA ASN A 328 3.51 1.13 -21.39
C ASN A 328 4.33 0.09 -20.61
N ALA A 329 4.00 -1.20 -20.71
CA ALA A 329 4.85 -2.24 -20.13
C ALA A 329 6.30 -2.15 -20.61
N PRO A 330 6.61 -2.02 -21.93
CA PRO A 330 7.90 -1.51 -22.40
C PRO A 330 7.88 0.01 -22.54
N LEU A 331 9.04 0.64 -22.31
CA LEU A 331 9.30 2.01 -22.72
C LEU A 331 9.56 2.04 -24.22
N MET A 332 8.78 2.81 -24.97
CA MET A 332 8.84 2.86 -26.42
C MET A 332 9.20 4.27 -26.89
N LYS A 333 10.08 4.38 -27.90
CA LYS A 333 10.48 5.67 -28.49
C LYS A 333 10.32 5.66 -30.01
N SER A 334 9.68 6.68 -30.54
CA SER A 334 9.64 7.01 -31.97
C SER A 334 10.53 8.22 -32.24
N ILE A 335 11.15 8.26 -33.43
CA ILE A 335 11.92 9.40 -33.95
C ILE A 335 11.45 9.86 -35.34
N ASP A 336 10.32 9.33 -35.79
CA ASP A 336 9.75 9.59 -37.12
C ASP A 336 8.31 10.13 -37.06
N GLY A 337 8.00 10.79 -35.94
CA GLY A 337 6.69 11.41 -35.71
C GLY A 337 5.61 10.41 -35.34
N GLY A 338 5.96 9.26 -34.74
CA GLY A 338 5.00 8.26 -34.24
C GLY A 338 4.65 7.15 -35.24
N LYS A 339 5.37 7.02 -36.37
CA LYS A 339 5.08 5.99 -37.37
C LYS A 339 5.66 4.64 -36.96
N THR A 340 6.87 4.61 -36.41
CA THR A 340 7.53 3.42 -35.91
C THR A 340 8.04 3.62 -34.50
N PHE A 341 8.15 2.54 -33.71
CA PHE A 341 8.61 2.57 -32.35
C PHE A 341 9.68 1.53 -32.08
N ASP A 342 10.73 1.95 -31.38
CA ASP A 342 11.78 1.09 -30.84
C ASP A 342 11.61 0.95 -29.31
N LYS A 343 11.77 -0.28 -28.82
CA LYS A 343 11.83 -0.56 -27.38
C LYS A 343 13.12 0.02 -26.80
N ARG A 344 13.00 0.72 -25.68
CA ARG A 344 14.14 1.23 -24.89
C ARG A 344 14.29 0.42 -23.60
N SER A 345 15.53 0.19 -23.20
CA SER A 345 15.84 -0.47 -21.94
C SER A 345 15.73 0.55 -20.80
N ALA A 346 15.07 0.16 -19.73
CA ALA A 346 15.02 0.86 -18.47
C ALA A 346 15.26 -0.14 -17.32
N PRO A 347 15.60 0.29 -16.11
CA PRO A 347 15.85 -0.61 -14.96
C PRO A 347 14.67 -1.51 -14.62
N HIS A 348 13.44 -1.07 -14.87
CA HIS A 348 12.20 -1.84 -14.70
C HIS A 348 11.21 -1.52 -15.82
N GLY A 349 10.22 -2.40 -16.03
CA GLY A 349 9.08 -2.15 -16.94
C GLY A 349 7.92 -1.43 -16.26
N ASP A 350 6.79 -1.40 -16.95
CA ASP A 350 5.52 -0.87 -16.45
C ASP A 350 5.62 0.62 -16.09
N HIS A 351 5.71 1.47 -17.15
CA HIS A 351 6.00 2.89 -17.05
C HIS A 351 4.74 3.72 -16.87
N HIS A 352 4.75 4.67 -15.90
CA HIS A 352 3.58 5.46 -15.52
C HIS A 352 3.73 6.95 -15.77
N ASP A 353 4.91 7.52 -15.53
CA ASP A 353 5.13 8.96 -15.75
C ASP A 353 6.54 9.26 -16.19
N MET A 354 6.72 10.42 -16.83
CA MET A 354 8.00 10.91 -17.31
C MET A 354 8.00 12.44 -17.34
N TRP A 355 9.08 13.04 -16.85
CA TRP A 355 9.32 14.46 -16.96
C TRP A 355 10.66 14.70 -17.64
N PHE A 356 10.65 15.57 -18.67
CA PHE A 356 11.84 16.01 -19.37
C PHE A 356 12.30 17.36 -18.86
N ASN A 357 13.64 17.55 -18.79
CA ASN A 357 14.19 18.89 -18.76
C ASN A 357 13.93 19.55 -20.15
N PRO A 358 13.13 20.63 -20.21
CA PRO A 358 12.77 21.24 -21.50
C PRO A 358 13.96 21.88 -22.22
N GLU A 359 15.02 22.22 -21.50
CA GLU A 359 16.25 22.77 -22.08
C GLU A 359 17.23 21.68 -22.57
N ASN A 360 17.04 20.42 -22.11
CA ASN A 360 17.90 19.29 -22.47
C ASN A 360 17.10 17.97 -22.44
N SER A 361 16.55 17.58 -23.58
CA SER A 361 15.75 16.35 -23.69
C SER A 361 16.54 15.05 -23.51
N GLN A 362 17.87 15.10 -23.33
CA GLN A 362 18.67 13.94 -22.92
C GLN A 362 18.58 13.70 -21.40
N ASN A 363 18.18 14.73 -20.64
CA ASN A 363 17.98 14.66 -19.19
C ASN A 363 16.51 14.54 -18.86
N PHE A 364 16.13 13.44 -18.20
CA PHE A 364 14.77 13.20 -17.77
C PHE A 364 14.69 12.16 -16.64
N ILE A 365 13.56 12.14 -15.96
CA ILE A 365 13.21 11.14 -14.95
C ILE A 365 12.02 10.31 -15.45
N ASN A 366 12.03 9.00 -15.15
CA ASN A 366 10.95 8.06 -15.44
C ASN A 366 10.51 7.31 -14.19
N GLY A 367 9.19 7.28 -13.94
CA GLY A 367 8.54 6.47 -12.91
C GLY A 367 7.97 5.18 -13.49
N ASN A 368 8.19 4.06 -12.79
CA ASN A 368 7.74 2.72 -13.20
C ASN A 368 7.46 1.83 -11.98
N ASP A 369 7.05 0.58 -12.19
CA ASP A 369 6.70 -0.34 -11.09
C ASP A 369 7.89 -0.79 -10.23
N GLY A 370 9.12 -0.44 -10.62
CA GLY A 370 10.34 -0.70 -9.85
C GLY A 370 10.93 0.53 -9.16
N GLY A 371 10.40 1.73 -9.39
CA GLY A 371 10.91 2.96 -8.79
C GLY A 371 10.98 4.13 -9.77
N ALA A 372 11.72 5.18 -9.39
CA ALA A 372 12.07 6.29 -10.26
C ALA A 372 13.52 6.21 -10.70
N THR A 373 13.78 6.53 -11.98
CA THR A 373 15.10 6.47 -12.58
C THR A 373 15.41 7.73 -13.36
N VAL A 374 16.60 8.30 -13.15
CA VAL A 374 17.09 9.50 -13.81
C VAL A 374 18.12 9.12 -14.88
N THR A 375 18.08 9.81 -16.02
CA THR A 375 19.06 9.67 -17.11
C THR A 375 19.57 11.03 -17.57
N PHE A 376 20.80 11.07 -18.08
CA PHE A 376 21.43 12.25 -18.69
C PHE A 376 21.87 12.01 -20.15
N ASP A 377 21.56 10.84 -20.70
CA ASP A 377 22.01 10.40 -22.02
C ASP A 377 20.87 9.81 -22.87
N GLY A 378 19.65 10.33 -22.66
CA GLY A 378 18.48 9.95 -23.45
C GLY A 378 18.00 8.52 -23.20
N GLY A 379 18.24 7.98 -22.00
CA GLY A 379 17.80 6.64 -21.61
C GLY A 379 18.78 5.53 -21.99
N THR A 380 20.06 5.87 -22.22
CA THR A 380 21.12 4.86 -22.44
C THR A 380 21.61 4.30 -21.11
N SER A 381 21.81 5.16 -20.11
CA SER A 381 22.11 4.79 -18.73
C SER A 381 21.15 5.44 -17.74
N TRP A 382 21.02 4.84 -16.56
CA TRP A 382 20.02 5.19 -15.56
C TRP A 382 20.57 5.14 -14.14
N SER A 383 19.99 5.97 -13.25
CA SER A 383 20.21 5.83 -11.82
C SER A 383 19.60 4.51 -11.28
N SER A 384 20.03 4.10 -10.09
CA SER A 384 19.56 2.86 -9.46
C SER A 384 18.13 2.98 -8.92
N ILE A 385 17.40 1.85 -8.93
CA ILE A 385 16.17 1.66 -8.17
C ILE A 385 16.41 0.88 -6.85
N MET A 386 17.66 0.48 -6.59
CA MET A 386 18.06 -0.31 -5.41
C MET A 386 18.46 0.58 -4.22
N ASN A 387 17.95 1.79 -4.18
CA ASN A 387 18.20 2.81 -3.15
C ASN A 387 16.90 3.53 -2.72
N GLN A 388 15.75 2.91 -2.97
CA GLN A 388 14.41 3.46 -2.71
C GLN A 388 13.65 2.47 -1.83
N PRO A 389 13.37 2.76 -0.55
CA PRO A 389 12.69 1.82 0.34
C PRO A 389 11.16 1.90 0.15
N THR A 390 10.69 1.75 -1.09
CA THR A 390 9.28 1.87 -1.48
C THR A 390 8.64 0.54 -1.85
N ALA A 391 9.21 -0.57 -1.39
CA ALA A 391 8.70 -1.92 -1.65
C ALA A 391 7.24 -2.09 -1.15
N GLN A 392 6.41 -2.73 -2.00
CA GLN A 392 5.00 -3.04 -1.74
C GLN A 392 4.84 -4.53 -1.43
N PHE A 393 4.37 -4.87 -0.23
CA PHE A 393 4.15 -6.25 0.21
C PHE A 393 2.67 -6.56 0.40
N TYR A 394 2.26 -7.79 0.11
CA TYR A 394 0.89 -8.26 0.32
C TYR A 394 0.69 -8.89 1.70
N ARG A 395 1.68 -9.66 2.16
CA ARG A 395 1.64 -10.44 3.40
C ARG A 395 3.03 -10.49 4.02
N VAL A 396 3.12 -10.94 5.27
CA VAL A 396 4.38 -11.29 5.90
C VAL A 396 4.27 -12.53 6.75
N ILE A 397 5.22 -13.45 6.61
CA ILE A 397 5.46 -14.51 7.57
C ILE A 397 6.91 -14.47 8.06
N THR A 398 7.18 -15.13 9.17
CA THR A 398 8.52 -15.24 9.76
C THR A 398 8.84 -16.69 10.02
N ASP A 399 10.10 -17.07 9.79
CA ASP A 399 10.58 -18.39 10.18
C ASP A 399 10.82 -18.50 11.70
N ASN A 400 11.31 -19.63 12.13
CA ASN A 400 11.59 -19.94 13.54
C ASN A 400 13.08 -19.87 13.90
N GLN A 401 13.93 -19.33 13.03
CA GLN A 401 15.35 -19.14 13.30
C GLN A 401 15.61 -18.02 14.33
N THR A 402 16.84 -17.91 14.79
CA THR A 402 17.31 -16.80 15.61
C THR A 402 18.67 -16.32 15.09
N PRO A 403 18.78 -15.10 14.54
CA PRO A 403 17.70 -14.19 14.18
C PRO A 403 16.73 -14.79 13.15
N PHE A 404 15.44 -14.44 13.25
CA PHE A 404 14.44 -14.89 12.28
C PHE A 404 14.55 -14.11 10.98
N ARG A 405 13.97 -14.64 9.92
CA ARG A 405 13.82 -13.96 8.63
C ARG A 405 12.36 -13.67 8.35
N LEU A 406 12.11 -12.63 7.59
CA LEU A 406 10.79 -12.24 7.07
C LEU A 406 10.68 -12.75 5.63
N TYR A 407 9.47 -13.14 5.24
CA TYR A 407 9.17 -13.63 3.89
C TYR A 407 7.89 -13.00 3.36
N ALA A 408 7.92 -12.54 2.10
CA ALA A 408 6.77 -11.96 1.40
C ALA A 408 6.91 -12.01 -0.12
N GLY A 409 5.79 -11.80 -0.84
CA GLY A 409 5.81 -11.38 -2.24
C GLY A 409 5.87 -9.86 -2.32
N GLN A 410 6.82 -9.32 -3.09
CA GLN A 410 6.87 -7.90 -3.43
C GLN A 410 6.22 -7.67 -4.78
N GLN A 411 5.20 -6.82 -4.83
CA GLN A 411 4.53 -6.47 -6.08
C GLN A 411 5.57 -6.08 -7.15
N ASP A 412 5.44 -6.65 -8.33
CA ASP A 412 6.29 -6.48 -9.53
C ASP A 412 7.77 -6.85 -9.37
N ASN A 413 8.20 -7.25 -8.16
CA ASN A 413 9.61 -7.50 -7.81
C ASN A 413 9.87 -8.86 -7.17
N SER A 414 9.13 -9.90 -7.55
CA SER A 414 9.35 -11.26 -7.08
C SER A 414 9.02 -11.47 -5.59
N SER A 415 9.36 -12.60 -5.04
CA SER A 415 9.33 -12.86 -3.60
C SER A 415 10.61 -12.39 -2.91
N VAL A 416 10.57 -12.24 -1.60
CA VAL A 416 11.73 -11.88 -0.79
C VAL A 416 11.77 -12.69 0.51
N SER A 417 12.98 -13.10 0.89
CA SER A 417 13.36 -13.40 2.26
C SER A 417 14.35 -12.35 2.72
N ILE A 418 14.12 -11.67 3.82
CA ILE A 418 14.99 -10.64 4.38
C ILE A 418 15.33 -10.93 5.85
N ALA A 419 16.55 -10.66 6.28
CA ALA A 419 16.94 -10.83 7.67
C ALA A 419 16.24 -9.79 8.57
N SER A 420 15.75 -10.20 9.74
CA SER A 420 15.24 -9.25 10.76
C SER A 420 16.36 -8.50 11.45
N ARG A 421 17.57 -9.08 11.44
CA ARG A 421 18.81 -8.57 12.03
C ARG A 421 19.99 -9.21 11.34
N THR A 422 21.10 -8.49 11.22
CA THR A 422 22.36 -8.98 10.63
C THR A 422 23.51 -8.86 11.61
N PHE A 423 24.66 -9.45 11.24
CA PHE A 423 25.95 -9.21 11.91
C PHE A 423 26.71 -8.02 11.32
N ASP A 424 26.17 -7.43 10.25
CA ASP A 424 26.70 -6.25 9.57
C ASP A 424 26.19 -4.97 10.24
N GLY A 425 26.58 -3.80 9.76
CA GLY A 425 26.14 -2.51 10.28
C GLY A 425 24.66 -2.24 10.04
N GLY A 426 24.13 -2.75 8.91
CA GLY A 426 22.74 -2.59 8.48
C GLY A 426 22.20 -3.85 7.81
N ILE A 427 21.03 -3.75 7.22
CA ILE A 427 20.36 -4.80 6.43
C ILE A 427 20.45 -4.40 4.97
N GLY A 428 21.53 -4.83 4.31
CA GLY A 428 21.86 -4.47 2.92
C GLY A 428 21.32 -5.46 1.89
N HIS A 429 21.72 -5.23 0.64
CA HIS A 429 21.29 -6.02 -0.50
C HIS A 429 21.66 -7.51 -0.38
N GLU A 430 22.78 -7.84 0.24
CA GLU A 430 23.27 -9.20 0.48
C GLU A 430 22.43 -9.97 1.50
N ASN A 431 21.61 -9.27 2.29
CA ASN A 431 20.83 -9.86 3.37
C ASN A 431 19.42 -10.27 2.94
N TYR A 432 19.03 -10.04 1.67
CA TYR A 432 17.76 -10.51 1.14
C TYR A 432 17.89 -11.18 -0.24
N PHE A 433 16.96 -12.10 -0.54
CA PHE A 433 16.98 -12.90 -1.77
C PHE A 433 15.59 -13.44 -2.09
N ALA A 434 15.35 -13.83 -3.35
CA ALA A 434 14.12 -14.46 -3.78
C ALA A 434 14.02 -15.93 -3.31
N VAL A 435 12.80 -16.40 -3.00
CA VAL A 435 12.53 -17.72 -2.41
C VAL A 435 11.54 -18.57 -3.20
N GLY A 436 11.47 -18.39 -4.50
CA GLY A 436 10.45 -19.01 -5.34
C GLY A 436 9.12 -18.23 -5.30
N GLY A 437 8.09 -18.72 -5.99
CA GLY A 437 6.88 -17.95 -6.20
C GLY A 437 7.13 -16.70 -7.03
N GLY A 438 6.41 -15.61 -6.72
CA GLY A 438 6.53 -14.36 -7.44
C GLY A 438 5.92 -13.18 -6.68
N GLU A 439 5.58 -12.15 -7.42
CA GLU A 439 5.13 -10.85 -6.91
C GLU A 439 3.92 -10.90 -5.97
N SER A 440 2.96 -11.79 -6.23
CA SER A 440 1.74 -11.93 -5.44
C SER A 440 1.83 -13.05 -4.39
N ALA A 441 3.07 -13.44 -4.02
CA ALA A 441 3.28 -14.62 -3.21
C ALA A 441 2.59 -14.57 -1.85
N HIS A 442 1.77 -15.59 -1.61
CA HIS A 442 1.55 -16.12 -0.27
C HIS A 442 2.67 -17.12 0.01
N ILE A 443 3.28 -17.05 1.18
CA ILE A 443 4.45 -17.89 1.50
C ILE A 443 4.17 -18.70 2.75
N ALA A 444 4.59 -19.95 2.72
CA ALA A 444 4.67 -20.86 3.87
C ALA A 444 6.04 -21.50 3.91
N PHE A 445 6.46 -21.98 5.05
CA PHE A 445 7.70 -22.74 5.20
C PHE A 445 7.45 -24.00 6.03
N ASP A 446 8.33 -24.98 5.86
CA ASP A 446 8.32 -26.16 6.72
C ASP A 446 8.78 -25.75 8.13
N PRO A 447 7.96 -25.89 9.18
CA PRO A 447 8.31 -25.46 10.53
C PRO A 447 9.49 -26.22 11.15
N GLU A 448 9.82 -27.40 10.65
CA GLU A 448 10.96 -28.21 11.09
C GLU A 448 12.20 -27.98 10.21
N ASP A 449 12.00 -27.57 8.95
CA ASP A 449 13.07 -27.27 8.01
C ASP A 449 12.84 -25.95 7.25
N PRO A 450 13.23 -24.78 7.79
CA PRO A 450 13.02 -23.48 7.16
C PRO A 450 13.78 -23.31 5.83
N ARG A 451 14.56 -24.30 5.40
CA ARG A 451 15.18 -24.33 4.07
C ARG A 451 14.18 -24.69 2.97
N LEU A 452 13.04 -25.31 3.33
CA LEU A 452 11.94 -25.65 2.42
C LEU A 452 10.85 -24.58 2.52
N ILE A 453 10.66 -23.86 1.43
CA ILE A 453 9.74 -22.71 1.35
C ILE A 453 8.72 -23.00 0.26
N TYR A 454 7.45 -22.81 0.57
CA TYR A 454 6.32 -22.94 -0.35
C TYR A 454 5.82 -21.55 -0.69
N ALA A 455 5.74 -21.23 -1.98
CA ALA A 455 5.35 -19.89 -2.41
C ALA A 455 4.45 -19.92 -3.64
N THR A 456 3.40 -19.10 -3.60
CA THR A 456 2.51 -18.88 -4.72
C THR A 456 2.99 -17.73 -5.61
N THR A 457 2.39 -17.60 -6.77
CA THR A 457 2.45 -16.39 -7.61
C THR A 457 1.15 -16.30 -8.44
N ILE A 458 1.06 -15.30 -9.28
CA ILE A 458 -0.07 -15.10 -10.19
C ILE A 458 -0.53 -16.41 -10.85
N ASN A 459 -1.79 -16.49 -11.20
CA ASN A 459 -2.42 -17.67 -11.84
C ASN A 459 -2.44 -18.94 -10.96
N GLY A 460 -2.38 -18.78 -9.65
CA GLY A 460 -2.36 -19.89 -8.71
C GLY A 460 -1.17 -20.82 -8.89
N THR A 461 -0.07 -20.34 -9.45
CA THR A 461 1.18 -21.11 -9.52
C THR A 461 1.68 -21.30 -8.10
N LEU A 462 2.09 -22.52 -7.75
CA LEU A 462 2.60 -22.90 -6.44
C LEU A 462 3.89 -23.67 -6.60
N THR A 463 4.93 -23.27 -5.87
CA THR A 463 6.27 -23.86 -5.92
C THR A 463 6.79 -24.21 -4.54
N GLU A 464 7.59 -25.27 -4.46
CA GLU A 464 8.52 -25.54 -3.37
C GLU A 464 9.91 -25.02 -3.77
N TYR A 465 10.52 -24.21 -2.92
CA TYR A 465 11.88 -23.73 -3.09
C TYR A 465 12.79 -24.30 -1.99
N ASN A 466 13.88 -24.93 -2.38
CA ASN A 466 14.90 -25.38 -1.44
C ASN A 466 16.05 -24.37 -1.39
N HIS A 467 16.22 -23.71 -0.24
CA HIS A 467 17.18 -22.64 -0.08
C HIS A 467 18.65 -23.11 -0.24
N VAL A 468 18.98 -24.35 0.13
CA VAL A 468 20.34 -24.88 0.03
C VAL A 468 20.72 -25.22 -1.40
N SER A 469 19.87 -25.99 -2.08
CA SER A 469 20.14 -26.42 -3.48
C SER A 469 19.75 -25.37 -4.51
N LYS A 470 19.06 -24.30 -4.13
CA LYS A 470 18.46 -23.26 -5.01
C LYS A 470 17.51 -23.82 -6.06
N ARG A 471 16.96 -25.01 -5.83
CA ARG A 471 16.01 -25.65 -6.75
C ARG A 471 14.58 -25.21 -6.45
N VAL A 472 13.84 -25.02 -7.53
CA VAL A 472 12.39 -24.77 -7.51
C VAL A 472 11.70 -26.00 -8.09
N ARG A 473 10.71 -26.54 -7.36
CA ARG A 473 9.84 -27.62 -7.80
C ARG A 473 8.42 -27.09 -7.92
N PRO A 474 7.77 -27.14 -9.10
CA PRO A 474 6.34 -26.83 -9.20
C PRO A 474 5.52 -27.92 -8.49
N ILE A 475 4.57 -27.47 -7.66
CA ILE A 475 3.67 -28.35 -6.89
C ILE A 475 2.20 -27.95 -7.03
N LYS A 476 1.86 -27.16 -8.04
CA LYS A 476 0.48 -26.77 -8.35
C LYS A 476 -0.39 -28.01 -8.54
N PRO A 477 -1.58 -28.08 -7.91
CA PRO A 477 -2.45 -29.27 -7.94
C PRO A 477 -2.91 -29.67 -9.33
N TYR A 478 -3.09 -28.70 -10.22
CA TYR A 478 -3.56 -28.93 -11.58
C TYR A 478 -2.88 -27.96 -12.56
N PRO A 479 -2.28 -28.45 -13.65
CA PRO A 479 -1.49 -27.64 -14.57
C PRO A 479 -2.39 -26.91 -15.57
N GLU A 480 -3.15 -25.92 -15.15
CA GLU A 480 -4.09 -25.14 -15.96
C GLU A 480 -3.51 -23.78 -16.27
N TYR A 481 -3.62 -23.38 -17.55
CA TYR A 481 -3.27 -22.05 -18.00
C TYR A 481 -4.50 -21.14 -17.87
N VAL A 482 -4.39 -20.04 -17.14
CA VAL A 482 -5.55 -19.24 -16.76
C VAL A 482 -5.67 -17.91 -17.49
N PHE A 483 -4.61 -17.44 -18.17
CA PHE A 483 -4.63 -16.18 -18.91
C PHE A 483 -5.68 -16.21 -20.03
N GLY A 484 -6.54 -15.20 -20.09
CA GLY A 484 -7.60 -15.09 -21.07
C GLY A 484 -8.76 -16.04 -20.88
N GLN A 485 -8.79 -16.83 -19.80
CA GLN A 485 -9.89 -17.72 -19.46
C GLN A 485 -10.94 -17.00 -18.59
N GLN A 486 -12.19 -17.41 -18.73
CA GLN A 486 -13.23 -17.01 -17.78
C GLN A 486 -13.10 -17.86 -16.53
N SER A 487 -13.20 -17.26 -15.35
CA SER A 487 -12.99 -17.99 -14.11
C SER A 487 -13.98 -19.12 -13.85
N LYS A 488 -15.20 -19.04 -14.42
CA LYS A 488 -16.21 -20.13 -14.38
C LYS A 488 -15.80 -21.41 -15.13
N ASP A 489 -14.91 -21.30 -16.12
CA ASP A 489 -14.49 -22.42 -16.97
C ASP A 489 -13.24 -23.14 -16.40
N LEU A 490 -12.63 -22.58 -15.36
CA LEU A 490 -11.46 -23.15 -14.70
C LEU A 490 -11.85 -24.29 -13.74
N LYS A 491 -11.06 -25.34 -13.70
CA LYS A 491 -11.18 -26.37 -12.67
C LYS A 491 -10.97 -25.81 -11.28
N TYR A 492 -9.95 -24.96 -11.13
CA TYR A 492 -9.62 -24.29 -9.89
C TYR A 492 -9.49 -22.77 -10.10
N ARG A 493 -10.46 -22.02 -9.58
CA ARG A 493 -10.36 -20.55 -9.49
C ARG A 493 -9.43 -20.20 -8.34
N THR A 494 -8.43 -19.39 -8.60
CA THR A 494 -7.49 -18.93 -7.58
C THR A 494 -7.47 -17.41 -7.52
N ASN A 495 -7.35 -16.86 -6.32
CA ASN A 495 -7.12 -15.44 -6.16
C ASN A 495 -5.75 -15.03 -6.71
N TRP A 496 -5.58 -13.75 -6.98
CA TRP A 496 -4.27 -13.15 -7.28
C TRP A 496 -3.23 -13.50 -6.20
N ASN A 497 -3.64 -13.40 -4.93
CA ASN A 497 -2.87 -13.80 -3.76
C ASN A 497 -3.36 -15.18 -3.24
N ALA A 498 -3.30 -16.22 -4.05
CA ALA A 498 -3.78 -17.55 -3.67
C ALA A 498 -3.11 -18.02 -2.37
N PRO A 499 -3.86 -18.34 -1.30
CA PRO A 499 -3.26 -18.68 -0.02
C PRO A 499 -2.69 -20.09 -0.01
N VAL A 500 -1.47 -20.22 0.54
CA VAL A 500 -0.85 -21.49 0.93
C VAL A 500 -0.45 -21.43 2.39
N VAL A 501 -0.74 -22.48 3.16
CA VAL A 501 -0.45 -22.57 4.58
C VAL A 501 0.16 -23.94 4.89
N ALA A 502 1.26 -23.96 5.65
CA ALA A 502 1.77 -25.18 6.26
C ALA A 502 1.09 -25.41 7.61
N SER A 503 0.71 -26.65 7.89
CA SER A 503 0.08 -27.00 9.17
C SER A 503 1.06 -26.75 10.33
N PRO A 504 0.63 -26.11 11.42
CA PRO A 504 1.45 -25.97 12.62
C PRO A 504 1.61 -27.30 13.40
N HIS A 505 0.91 -28.36 13.00
CA HIS A 505 0.88 -29.64 13.69
C HIS A 505 1.65 -30.75 12.97
N ASN A 506 1.80 -30.61 11.64
CA ASN A 506 2.52 -31.60 10.83
C ASN A 506 3.24 -30.91 9.66
N PRO A 507 4.56 -30.93 9.58
CA PRO A 507 5.35 -30.23 8.56
C PRO A 507 5.12 -30.74 7.12
N GLU A 508 4.56 -31.95 6.94
CA GLU A 508 4.28 -32.51 5.63
C GLU A 508 2.93 -32.03 5.06
N VAL A 509 2.06 -31.49 5.91
CA VAL A 509 0.72 -31.04 5.55
C VAL A 509 0.73 -29.60 5.05
N LEU A 510 0.21 -29.44 3.83
CA LEU A 510 -0.02 -28.13 3.22
C LEU A 510 -1.50 -27.96 2.87
N TYR A 511 -2.02 -26.76 3.07
CA TYR A 511 -3.33 -26.34 2.60
C TYR A 511 -3.17 -25.31 1.49
N TYR A 512 -3.99 -25.43 0.43
CA TYR A 512 -3.98 -24.51 -0.70
C TYR A 512 -5.39 -24.06 -1.07
N GLY A 513 -5.61 -22.74 -1.16
CA GLY A 513 -6.92 -22.15 -1.43
C GLY A 513 -7.17 -21.90 -2.91
N THR A 514 -8.27 -22.46 -3.39
CA THR A 514 -8.91 -22.17 -4.68
C THR A 514 -10.34 -21.70 -4.41
N GLN A 515 -11.38 -22.07 -5.17
CA GLN A 515 -12.76 -22.03 -4.69
C GLN A 515 -13.05 -23.18 -3.70
N LYS A 516 -12.18 -24.20 -3.72
CA LYS A 516 -12.16 -25.32 -2.77
C LYS A 516 -10.89 -25.26 -1.95
N LEU A 517 -10.92 -25.85 -0.76
CA LEU A 517 -9.71 -26.09 0.02
C LEU A 517 -9.08 -27.41 -0.40
N LEU A 518 -7.83 -27.35 -0.80
CA LEU A 518 -7.02 -28.51 -1.15
C LEU A 518 -6.02 -28.79 -0.02
N ARG A 519 -5.77 -30.07 0.25
CA ARG A 519 -4.81 -30.54 1.22
C ARG A 519 -3.79 -31.49 0.57
N SER A 520 -2.55 -31.35 0.96
CA SER A 520 -1.48 -32.31 0.66
C SER A 520 -0.91 -32.85 1.97
N ASP A 521 -0.72 -34.18 2.05
CA ASP A 521 -0.09 -34.86 3.19
C ASP A 521 1.38 -35.24 2.91
N ASN A 522 1.95 -34.73 1.82
CA ASN A 522 3.27 -35.13 1.31
C ASN A 522 4.01 -33.95 0.62
N ARG A 523 3.92 -32.75 1.22
CA ARG A 523 4.62 -31.56 0.75
C ARG A 523 4.30 -31.21 -0.71
N GLY A 524 3.03 -31.33 -1.11
CA GLY A 524 2.56 -30.95 -2.44
C GLY A 524 2.86 -31.95 -3.57
N VAL A 525 3.22 -33.20 -3.26
CA VAL A 525 3.37 -34.25 -4.27
C VAL A 525 2.00 -34.68 -4.83
N THR A 526 1.03 -34.83 -3.94
CA THR A 526 -0.39 -35.07 -4.29
C THR A 526 -1.29 -34.12 -3.50
N TRP A 527 -2.50 -33.91 -4.02
CA TRP A 527 -3.50 -33.02 -3.46
C TRP A 527 -4.88 -33.66 -3.46
N ASP A 528 -5.58 -33.52 -2.36
CA ASP A 528 -6.97 -33.96 -2.17
C ASP A 528 -7.89 -32.76 -1.95
N GLU A 529 -9.09 -32.78 -2.54
CA GLU A 529 -10.15 -31.82 -2.24
C GLU A 529 -10.80 -32.18 -0.91
N ILE A 530 -10.62 -31.34 0.11
CA ILE A 530 -11.20 -31.54 1.45
C ILE A 530 -12.40 -30.64 1.73
N SER A 531 -12.93 -29.97 0.70
CA SER A 531 -14.13 -29.15 0.81
C SER A 531 -14.95 -29.16 -0.48
N PRO A 532 -16.27 -28.86 -0.41
CA PRO A 532 -17.03 -28.35 -1.55
C PRO A 532 -16.52 -26.96 -1.98
N ASP A 533 -17.18 -26.32 -2.94
CA ASP A 533 -16.99 -24.88 -3.20
C ASP A 533 -17.42 -24.08 -1.97
N LEU A 534 -16.46 -23.35 -1.34
CA LEU A 534 -16.67 -22.60 -0.10
C LEU A 534 -17.09 -21.15 -0.34
N THR A 535 -17.24 -20.73 -1.60
CA THR A 535 -17.60 -19.38 -2.02
C THR A 535 -19.11 -19.24 -2.23
N PHE A 536 -19.60 -18.04 -2.53
CA PHE A 536 -20.98 -17.87 -2.99
C PHE A 536 -21.20 -18.45 -4.40
N ASN A 537 -20.12 -18.62 -5.17
CA ASN A 537 -20.11 -19.20 -6.50
C ASN A 537 -21.15 -18.57 -7.46
N ASP A 538 -21.17 -17.24 -7.55
CA ASP A 538 -22.07 -16.50 -8.43
C ASP A 538 -21.57 -16.49 -9.88
N PRO A 539 -22.18 -17.24 -10.80
CA PRO A 539 -21.69 -17.35 -12.20
C PRO A 539 -21.75 -16.00 -12.95
N SER A 540 -22.59 -15.06 -12.51
CA SER A 540 -22.69 -13.74 -13.14
C SER A 540 -21.44 -12.89 -12.96
N LYS A 541 -20.61 -13.22 -11.96
CA LYS A 541 -19.37 -12.54 -11.61
C LYS A 541 -18.11 -13.30 -12.06
N GLN A 542 -18.27 -14.34 -12.88
CA GLN A 542 -17.19 -15.25 -13.29
C GLN A 542 -17.01 -15.29 -14.82
N GLY A 543 -17.55 -14.30 -15.54
CA GLY A 543 -17.41 -14.14 -16.98
C GLY A 543 -16.12 -13.47 -17.40
N LEU A 544 -16.16 -12.70 -18.50
CA LEU A 544 -15.05 -11.84 -18.91
C LEU A 544 -14.84 -10.73 -17.86
N ASN A 545 -13.58 -10.44 -17.57
CA ASN A 545 -13.18 -9.56 -16.47
C ASN A 545 -13.05 -8.09 -16.88
N GLY A 546 -13.59 -7.67 -18.04
CA GLY A 546 -13.53 -6.27 -18.46
C GLY A 546 -14.22 -6.02 -19.80
N GLY A 547 -14.45 -4.75 -20.11
CA GLY A 547 -15.07 -4.27 -21.35
C GLY A 547 -15.55 -2.82 -21.22
N PRO A 548 -16.14 -2.25 -22.29
CA PRO A 548 -16.43 -2.85 -23.59
C PRO A 548 -15.21 -2.96 -24.52
N LEU A 549 -14.10 -2.24 -24.25
CA LEU A 549 -12.96 -2.19 -25.17
C LEU A 549 -11.90 -3.27 -24.90
N THR A 550 -11.38 -3.30 -23.68
CA THR A 550 -10.30 -4.22 -23.31
C THR A 550 -10.70 -5.07 -22.11
N PRO A 551 -10.84 -6.40 -22.28
CA PRO A 551 -11.00 -7.29 -21.15
C PRO A 551 -9.67 -7.41 -20.37
N GLU A 552 -9.75 -7.52 -19.05
CA GLU A 552 -8.61 -7.92 -18.21
C GLU A 552 -8.42 -9.45 -18.34
N ASN A 553 -7.19 -9.88 -18.54
CA ASN A 553 -6.90 -11.28 -18.87
C ASN A 553 -5.83 -11.92 -17.97
N VAL A 554 -5.34 -11.20 -16.93
CA VAL A 554 -4.25 -11.72 -16.08
C VAL A 554 -4.77 -12.44 -14.82
N GLY A 555 -6.07 -12.40 -14.55
CA GLY A 555 -6.70 -13.10 -13.44
C GLY A 555 -6.72 -12.32 -12.12
N ALA A 556 -6.44 -11.01 -12.15
CA ALA A 556 -6.53 -10.15 -10.97
C ALA A 556 -7.99 -9.94 -10.49
N GLU A 557 -8.96 -10.12 -11.37
CA GLU A 557 -10.40 -10.02 -11.15
C GLU A 557 -11.09 -11.38 -10.97
N PHE A 558 -10.33 -12.47 -10.77
CA PHE A 558 -10.95 -13.75 -10.44
C PHE A 558 -11.60 -13.64 -9.06
N TYR A 559 -12.90 -13.91 -9.02
CA TYR A 559 -13.77 -13.70 -7.87
C TYR A 559 -14.51 -14.98 -7.48
N GLY A 560 -14.90 -15.07 -6.22
CA GLY A 560 -15.41 -16.29 -5.64
C GLY A 560 -14.27 -17.28 -5.40
N THR A 561 -13.26 -16.87 -4.67
CA THR A 561 -12.04 -17.62 -4.33
C THR A 561 -11.76 -17.57 -2.83
N ILE A 562 -11.06 -18.58 -2.31
CA ILE A 562 -10.53 -18.54 -0.96
C ILE A 562 -9.40 -17.49 -0.90
N PHE A 563 -9.51 -16.57 0.04
CA PHE A 563 -8.56 -15.49 0.24
C PHE A 563 -7.68 -15.68 1.49
N TYR A 564 -8.21 -16.36 2.51
CA TYR A 564 -7.49 -16.63 3.75
C TYR A 564 -7.77 -18.02 4.28
N ILE A 565 -6.74 -18.68 4.83
CA ILE A 565 -6.80 -19.98 5.49
C ILE A 565 -6.10 -19.86 6.84
N ALA A 566 -6.73 -20.35 7.91
CA ALA A 566 -6.14 -20.40 9.24
C ALA A 566 -6.46 -21.73 9.93
N GLU A 567 -5.46 -22.58 10.14
CA GLU A 567 -5.60 -23.76 10.97
C GLU A 567 -5.42 -23.40 12.46
N SER A 568 -6.22 -23.97 13.32
CA SER A 568 -6.17 -23.75 14.77
C SER A 568 -4.84 -24.25 15.35
N VAL A 569 -4.18 -23.41 16.14
CA VAL A 569 -2.98 -23.81 16.91
C VAL A 569 -3.31 -24.77 18.06
N HIS A 570 -4.56 -24.87 18.46
CA HIS A 570 -5.02 -25.69 19.60
C HIS A 570 -5.41 -27.12 19.21
N LYS A 571 -5.81 -27.34 17.97
CA LYS A 571 -6.30 -28.65 17.51
C LYS A 571 -6.10 -28.80 16.00
N PRO A 572 -5.40 -29.86 15.54
CA PRO A 572 -5.28 -30.17 14.13
C PRO A 572 -6.65 -30.43 13.52
N GLY A 573 -6.81 -30.06 12.23
CA GLY A 573 -8.05 -30.26 11.48
C GLY A 573 -9.20 -29.32 11.85
N VAL A 574 -8.98 -28.34 12.73
CA VAL A 574 -9.88 -27.18 12.86
C VAL A 574 -9.38 -26.07 11.96
N ILE A 575 -10.06 -25.85 10.83
CA ILE A 575 -9.61 -24.95 9.78
C ILE A 575 -10.67 -23.91 9.49
N TRP A 576 -10.27 -22.64 9.52
CA TRP A 576 -11.10 -21.50 9.12
C TRP A 576 -10.73 -21.04 7.72
N VAL A 577 -11.73 -20.71 6.93
CA VAL A 577 -11.57 -20.24 5.57
C VAL A 577 -12.38 -18.97 5.34
N GLY A 578 -11.73 -17.91 4.85
CA GLY A 578 -12.36 -16.67 4.41
C GLY A 578 -12.24 -16.50 2.91
N THR A 579 -13.29 -15.98 2.26
CA THR A 579 -13.33 -15.78 0.81
C THR A 579 -13.31 -14.30 0.42
N ASP A 580 -12.95 -14.01 -0.82
CA ASP A 580 -12.96 -12.65 -1.38
C ASP A 580 -14.39 -12.15 -1.65
N ASP A 581 -15.38 -13.03 -1.72
CA ASP A 581 -16.80 -12.72 -1.86
C ASP A 581 -17.56 -12.67 -0.53
N GLY A 582 -16.84 -12.77 0.60
CA GLY A 582 -17.36 -12.45 1.94
C GLY A 582 -17.95 -13.64 2.71
N ARG A 583 -17.59 -14.88 2.38
CA ARG A 583 -17.98 -16.04 3.22
C ARG A 583 -16.90 -16.36 4.25
N LEU A 584 -17.32 -16.75 5.42
CA LEU A 584 -16.51 -17.36 6.48
C LEU A 584 -17.03 -18.75 6.78
N GLN A 585 -16.15 -19.74 6.70
CA GLN A 585 -16.50 -21.12 6.96
C GLN A 585 -15.50 -21.81 7.89
N VAL A 586 -15.93 -22.81 8.62
CA VAL A 586 -15.08 -23.58 9.54
C VAL A 586 -15.39 -25.07 9.43
N THR A 587 -14.32 -25.87 9.42
CA THR A 587 -14.40 -27.32 9.71
C THR A 587 -13.81 -27.62 11.08
N GLN A 588 -14.31 -28.63 11.76
CA GLN A 588 -13.78 -29.12 13.05
C GLN A 588 -13.30 -30.58 13.00
N ASP A 589 -13.38 -31.18 11.79
CA ASP A 589 -13.18 -32.58 11.51
C ASP A 589 -12.36 -32.82 10.23
N ASP A 590 -11.38 -31.91 10.00
CA ASP A 590 -10.40 -32.02 8.93
C ASP A 590 -11.02 -32.07 7.52
N GLY A 591 -12.09 -31.30 7.33
CA GLY A 591 -12.79 -31.18 6.05
C GLY A 591 -13.94 -32.17 5.88
N GLY A 592 -14.21 -33.06 6.85
CA GLY A 592 -15.33 -33.99 6.78
C GLY A 592 -16.69 -33.30 6.73
N SER A 593 -16.79 -32.13 7.38
CA SER A 593 -17.96 -31.23 7.31
C SER A 593 -17.56 -29.77 7.41
N TRP A 594 -18.36 -28.88 6.80
CA TRP A 594 -18.14 -27.43 6.79
C TRP A 594 -19.36 -26.68 7.29
N ALA A 595 -19.17 -25.78 8.22
CA ALA A 595 -20.20 -24.87 8.73
C ALA A 595 -19.99 -23.47 8.16
N ASP A 596 -21.02 -22.94 7.50
CA ASP A 596 -21.07 -21.52 7.12
C ASP A 596 -21.40 -20.68 8.36
N VAL A 597 -20.47 -19.84 8.74
CA VAL A 597 -20.56 -18.99 9.92
C VAL A 597 -20.47 -17.51 9.56
N THR A 598 -20.83 -17.18 8.32
CA THR A 598 -20.80 -15.83 7.77
C THR A 598 -21.81 -14.91 8.47
N PRO A 599 -21.40 -13.74 8.97
CA PRO A 599 -22.35 -12.72 9.43
C PRO A 599 -23.23 -12.23 8.30
N ARG A 600 -24.47 -11.88 8.60
CA ARG A 600 -25.47 -11.49 7.58
C ARG A 600 -25.15 -10.19 6.86
N ASP A 601 -24.36 -9.32 7.48
CA ASP A 601 -23.97 -7.99 7.02
C ASP A 601 -22.71 -7.96 6.16
N LEU A 602 -21.96 -9.07 6.05
CA LEU A 602 -20.68 -9.12 5.33
C LEU A 602 -20.79 -9.45 3.82
N LYS A 603 -21.93 -9.37 3.22
CA LYS A 603 -22.11 -9.74 1.79
C LYS A 603 -21.21 -8.95 0.85
N GLY A 604 -20.36 -9.66 0.13
CA GLY A 604 -19.50 -9.13 -0.92
C GLY A 604 -18.20 -8.48 -0.45
N ALA A 605 -18.02 -8.26 0.85
CA ALA A 605 -16.79 -7.72 1.41
C ALA A 605 -15.75 -8.83 1.66
N GLN A 606 -14.50 -8.59 1.28
CA GLN A 606 -13.42 -9.58 1.35
C GLN A 606 -13.03 -9.90 2.80
N VAL A 607 -13.06 -11.18 3.18
CA VAL A 607 -12.46 -11.64 4.45
C VAL A 607 -10.93 -11.60 4.29
N ASN A 608 -10.34 -10.50 4.72
CA ASN A 608 -8.96 -10.16 4.41
C ASN A 608 -7.93 -10.86 5.30
N ALA A 609 -8.26 -11.07 6.57
CA ALA A 609 -7.42 -11.80 7.53
C ALA A 609 -8.25 -12.53 8.58
N ILE A 610 -7.77 -13.68 9.00
CA ILE A 610 -8.31 -14.47 10.10
C ILE A 610 -7.16 -14.76 11.06
N GLU A 611 -7.29 -14.31 12.31
CA GLU A 611 -6.34 -14.61 13.38
C GLU A 611 -6.99 -15.58 14.35
N VAL A 612 -6.45 -16.79 14.45
CA VAL A 612 -6.89 -17.75 15.48
C VAL A 612 -6.39 -17.28 16.84
N SER A 613 -7.29 -17.13 17.80
CA SER A 613 -6.89 -16.74 19.15
C SER A 613 -5.85 -17.71 19.70
N PRO A 614 -4.69 -17.24 20.16
CA PRO A 614 -3.70 -18.10 20.80
C PRO A 614 -4.12 -18.55 22.20
N HIS A 615 -5.13 -17.89 22.81
CA HIS A 615 -5.56 -18.09 24.19
C HIS A 615 -6.85 -18.89 24.30
N GLU A 616 -7.80 -18.72 23.36
CA GLU A 616 -9.14 -19.28 23.45
C GLU A 616 -9.48 -20.20 22.27
N ARG A 617 -9.84 -21.46 22.57
CA ARG A 617 -10.22 -22.43 21.53
C ARG A 617 -11.54 -22.05 20.85
N GLY A 618 -11.57 -22.17 19.51
CA GLY A 618 -12.78 -21.90 18.72
C GLY A 618 -13.12 -20.41 18.65
N THR A 619 -12.16 -19.56 18.96
CA THR A 619 -12.22 -18.11 18.82
C THR A 619 -11.25 -17.63 17.74
N VAL A 620 -11.74 -16.74 16.88
CA VAL A 620 -10.93 -16.04 15.86
C VAL A 620 -11.28 -14.56 15.84
N TYR A 621 -10.30 -13.75 15.41
CA TYR A 621 -10.48 -12.35 15.05
C TYR A 621 -10.45 -12.24 13.54
N VAL A 622 -11.39 -11.49 12.96
CA VAL A 622 -11.57 -11.43 11.51
C VAL A 622 -11.57 -9.97 11.07
N ALA A 623 -10.60 -9.62 10.20
CA ALA A 623 -10.58 -8.34 9.51
C ALA A 623 -11.23 -8.48 8.14
N VAL A 624 -12.17 -7.59 7.82
CA VAL A 624 -12.92 -7.57 6.57
C VAL A 624 -12.68 -6.24 5.86
N ALA A 625 -12.32 -6.30 4.58
CA ALA A 625 -12.05 -5.15 3.75
C ALA A 625 -13.18 -4.93 2.73
N GLY A 626 -13.91 -3.84 2.90
CA GLY A 626 -15.06 -3.47 2.05
C GLY A 626 -14.74 -2.50 0.92
N TYR A 627 -13.51 -1.99 0.81
CA TYR A 627 -13.17 -0.90 -0.11
C TYR A 627 -13.50 -1.18 -1.58
N LYS A 628 -13.37 -2.44 -2.04
CA LYS A 628 -13.73 -2.85 -3.40
C LYS A 628 -15.25 -2.82 -3.67
N MET A 629 -16.04 -2.63 -2.63
CA MET A 629 -17.49 -2.43 -2.66
C MET A 629 -17.87 -0.99 -2.28
N ASN A 630 -16.90 -0.06 -2.37
CA ASN A 630 -17.05 1.35 -2.00
C ASN A 630 -17.39 1.56 -0.51
N ASP A 631 -16.98 0.63 0.37
CA ASP A 631 -17.12 0.74 1.81
C ASP A 631 -15.72 0.84 2.46
N PHE A 632 -15.35 2.05 2.87
CA PHE A 632 -14.06 2.36 3.47
C PHE A 632 -14.06 2.29 5.01
N LYS A 633 -15.16 1.86 5.61
CA LYS A 633 -15.28 1.73 7.06
C LYS A 633 -14.43 0.58 7.59
N PRO A 634 -13.92 0.69 8.82
CA PRO A 634 -13.26 -0.43 9.49
C PRO A 634 -14.27 -1.54 9.82
N HIS A 635 -13.85 -2.78 9.64
CA HIS A 635 -14.64 -3.95 10.04
C HIS A 635 -13.73 -5.00 10.69
N ILE A 636 -13.84 -5.13 12.01
CA ILE A 636 -13.20 -6.19 12.78
C ILE A 636 -14.26 -6.93 13.60
N TYR A 637 -14.20 -8.26 13.59
CA TYR A 637 -15.11 -9.11 14.35
C TYR A 637 -14.33 -10.08 15.23
N LYS A 638 -14.77 -10.23 16.48
CA LYS A 638 -14.45 -11.39 17.35
C LYS A 638 -15.52 -12.45 17.14
N VAL A 639 -15.10 -13.63 16.74
CA VAL A 639 -15.96 -14.79 16.47
C VAL A 639 -15.64 -15.86 17.49
N THR A 640 -16.61 -16.33 18.26
CA THR A 640 -16.40 -17.30 19.32
C THR A 640 -17.24 -18.56 19.14
N GLN A 641 -16.88 -19.64 19.88
CA GLN A 641 -17.61 -20.90 19.86
C GLN A 641 -17.78 -21.51 18.47
N TYR A 642 -16.70 -21.45 17.66
CA TYR A 642 -16.69 -21.95 16.29
C TYR A 642 -17.77 -21.31 15.39
N GLY A 643 -17.96 -19.99 15.50
CA GLY A 643 -18.89 -19.22 14.67
C GLY A 643 -20.30 -19.04 15.24
N LYS A 644 -20.60 -19.53 16.43
CA LYS A 644 -21.94 -19.40 17.03
C LYS A 644 -22.24 -18.00 17.55
N ARG A 645 -21.21 -17.19 17.83
CA ARG A 645 -21.35 -15.83 18.35
C ARG A 645 -20.38 -14.90 17.62
N TRP A 646 -20.86 -13.69 17.35
CA TRP A 646 -20.14 -12.61 16.69
C TRP A 646 -20.25 -11.34 17.50
N ARG A 647 -19.14 -10.61 17.63
CA ARG A 647 -19.08 -9.29 18.22
C ARG A 647 -18.24 -8.39 17.29
N LYS A 648 -18.78 -7.25 16.89
CA LYS A 648 -18.05 -6.20 16.19
C LYS A 648 -17.14 -5.48 17.19
N ILE A 649 -15.88 -5.24 16.84
CA ILE A 649 -14.83 -4.73 17.74
C ILE A 649 -13.99 -3.65 17.06
N ASP A 650 -14.62 -2.73 16.35
CA ASP A 650 -13.96 -1.66 15.57
C ASP A 650 -14.41 -0.25 15.98
N SER A 651 -14.97 -0.04 17.17
CA SER A 651 -15.64 1.20 17.59
C SER A 651 -14.62 2.28 17.64
N ASP A 652 -13.57 2.52 17.92
CA ASP A 652 -12.74 3.74 17.98
C ASP A 652 -11.84 3.93 16.77
N LEU A 653 -11.96 3.05 15.77
CA LEU A 653 -11.19 3.20 14.52
C LEU A 653 -11.79 4.30 13.63
N PRO A 654 -10.97 5.08 12.90
CA PRO A 654 -11.46 6.09 11.97
C PRO A 654 -12.38 5.52 10.90
N THR A 655 -13.48 6.19 10.60
CA THR A 655 -14.56 5.66 9.75
C THR A 655 -14.26 5.66 8.25
N ASP A 656 -13.17 6.30 7.84
CA ASP A 656 -12.66 6.38 6.47
C ASP A 656 -11.36 5.55 6.29
N ASN A 657 -11.08 4.63 7.22
CA ASN A 657 -9.81 3.92 7.28
C ASN A 657 -10.04 2.42 7.46
N PHE A 658 -10.30 1.72 6.36
CA PHE A 658 -10.62 0.29 6.39
C PHE A 658 -9.46 -0.58 6.90
N VAL A 659 -9.83 -1.66 7.57
CA VAL A 659 -8.88 -2.58 8.18
C VAL A 659 -8.44 -3.65 7.18
N ARG A 660 -7.13 -3.92 7.15
CA ARG A 660 -6.53 -5.01 6.35
C ARG A 660 -6.18 -6.23 7.20
N VAL A 661 -5.81 -6.03 8.45
CA VAL A 661 -5.31 -7.12 9.31
C VAL A 661 -5.61 -6.85 10.78
N VAL A 662 -5.86 -7.92 11.53
CA VAL A 662 -5.89 -7.95 12.99
C VAL A 662 -5.04 -9.12 13.48
N ARG A 663 -4.26 -8.90 14.56
CA ARG A 663 -3.45 -9.94 15.21
C ARG A 663 -3.62 -9.89 16.72
N ALA A 664 -3.68 -11.07 17.34
CA ALA A 664 -3.67 -11.21 18.79
C ALA A 664 -2.24 -11.45 19.29
N ASP A 665 -1.88 -10.81 20.41
CA ASP A 665 -0.58 -11.07 21.04
C ASP A 665 -0.55 -12.49 21.61
N PRO A 666 0.49 -13.30 21.32
CA PRO A 666 0.53 -14.69 21.76
C PRO A 666 0.84 -14.88 23.26
N GLU A 667 1.27 -13.82 23.96
CA GLU A 667 1.70 -13.87 25.37
C GLU A 667 0.75 -13.10 26.29
N ARG A 668 0.08 -12.02 25.80
CA ARG A 668 -0.87 -11.23 26.59
C ARG A 668 -2.29 -11.38 26.02
N GLU A 669 -3.17 -12.02 26.75
CA GLU A 669 -4.58 -12.14 26.42
C GLU A 669 -5.24 -10.74 26.39
N GLY A 670 -6.10 -10.49 25.41
CA GLY A 670 -6.80 -9.21 25.21
C GLY A 670 -5.97 -8.12 24.53
N LEU A 671 -4.68 -8.34 24.30
CA LEU A 671 -3.85 -7.40 23.54
C LEU A 671 -3.96 -7.71 22.04
N LEU A 672 -4.47 -6.76 21.27
CA LEU A 672 -4.67 -6.88 19.82
C LEU A 672 -3.97 -5.75 19.08
N TYR A 673 -3.54 -6.05 17.85
CA TYR A 673 -2.96 -5.08 16.91
C TYR A 673 -3.78 -5.06 15.63
N ALA A 674 -4.09 -3.88 15.09
CA ALA A 674 -4.77 -3.73 13.81
C ALA A 674 -3.94 -2.88 12.85
N GLY A 675 -3.88 -3.34 11.60
CA GLY A 675 -3.31 -2.61 10.48
C GLY A 675 -4.40 -2.14 9.54
N THR A 676 -4.37 -0.86 9.20
CA THR A 676 -5.38 -0.19 8.39
C THR A 676 -4.77 0.43 7.14
N GLU A 677 -5.56 1.11 6.33
CA GLU A 677 -5.10 1.87 5.17
C GLU A 677 -4.20 3.05 5.57
N GLY A 678 -4.41 3.66 6.73
CA GLY A 678 -3.70 4.86 7.18
C GLY A 678 -2.75 4.64 8.37
N GLY A 679 -2.54 3.41 8.84
CA GLY A 679 -1.61 3.17 9.96
C GLY A 679 -1.99 2.03 10.90
N LEU A 680 -1.44 2.10 12.11
CA LEU A 680 -1.47 1.06 13.12
C LEU A 680 -2.31 1.47 14.33
N PHE A 681 -3.02 0.48 14.90
CA PHE A 681 -3.81 0.63 16.13
C PHE A 681 -3.54 -0.52 17.08
N VAL A 682 -3.70 -0.26 18.38
CA VAL A 682 -3.57 -1.23 19.45
C VAL A 682 -4.82 -1.21 20.34
N SER A 683 -5.23 -2.38 20.80
CA SER A 683 -6.25 -2.55 21.83
C SER A 683 -5.66 -3.36 22.98
N PHE A 684 -5.92 -2.93 24.21
CA PHE A 684 -5.48 -3.60 25.44
C PHE A 684 -6.59 -4.39 26.15
N ASP A 685 -7.80 -4.35 25.61
CA ASP A 685 -9.03 -4.85 26.21
C ASP A 685 -9.89 -5.69 25.25
N ASP A 686 -9.22 -6.48 24.40
CA ASP A 686 -9.87 -7.44 23.49
C ASP A 686 -10.76 -6.77 22.42
N GLY A 687 -10.39 -5.56 22.00
CA GLY A 687 -11.02 -4.79 20.94
C GLY A 687 -12.22 -3.95 21.41
N ASP A 688 -12.42 -3.79 22.71
CA ASP A 688 -13.45 -2.89 23.21
C ASP A 688 -13.09 -1.42 22.93
N HIS A 689 -11.78 -1.07 23.01
CA HIS A 689 -11.25 0.24 22.65
C HIS A 689 -9.97 0.09 21.82
N TRP A 690 -9.78 1.03 20.89
CA TRP A 690 -8.60 1.11 20.04
C TRP A 690 -7.94 2.48 20.14
N GLN A 691 -6.62 2.51 20.12
CA GLN A 691 -5.84 3.75 20.12
C GLN A 691 -4.72 3.67 19.07
N SER A 692 -4.29 4.84 18.55
CA SER A 692 -3.22 4.92 17.56
C SER A 692 -1.91 4.31 18.09
N PHE A 693 -1.20 3.60 17.23
CA PHE A 693 0.05 2.92 17.54
C PHE A 693 1.18 3.27 16.56
N ASN A 694 1.06 4.42 15.89
CA ASN A 694 2.01 4.85 14.86
C ASN A 694 3.35 5.29 15.44
N MET A 695 3.37 6.09 16.52
CA MET A 695 4.62 6.69 17.03
C MET A 695 5.41 7.38 15.88
N ASN A 696 6.62 6.93 15.56
CA ASN A 696 7.42 7.39 14.41
C ASN A 696 7.10 6.66 13.09
N PHE A 697 6.06 5.80 13.03
CA PHE A 697 5.70 5.06 11.83
C PHE A 697 5.13 6.00 10.75
N PRO A 698 5.52 5.87 9.47
CA PRO A 698 5.00 6.72 8.40
C PRO A 698 3.53 6.44 8.10
N THR A 699 2.83 7.39 7.47
CA THR A 699 1.50 7.16 6.91
C THR A 699 1.62 6.26 5.68
N VAL A 700 1.21 5.00 5.81
CA VAL A 700 1.30 3.98 4.76
C VAL A 700 0.28 2.88 5.01
N PRO A 701 -0.31 2.26 3.97
CA PRO A 701 -1.19 1.12 4.15
C PRO A 701 -0.46 -0.08 4.77
N ILE A 702 -1.02 -0.63 5.85
CA ILE A 702 -0.50 -1.81 6.53
C ILE A 702 -1.17 -3.04 5.97
N THR A 703 -0.44 -3.86 5.23
CA THR A 703 -1.00 -5.02 4.53
C THR A 703 -1.05 -6.27 5.40
N ASP A 704 -0.09 -6.42 6.29
CA ASP A 704 -0.07 -7.55 7.24
C ASP A 704 0.78 -7.24 8.49
N LEU A 705 0.53 -7.97 9.56
CA LEU A 705 1.25 -7.89 10.83
C LEU A 705 1.69 -9.28 11.29
N ARG A 706 2.81 -9.36 12.01
CA ARG A 706 3.27 -10.61 12.61
C ARG A 706 4.00 -10.34 13.93
N VAL A 707 3.64 -11.10 14.97
CA VAL A 707 4.39 -11.09 16.24
C VAL A 707 5.40 -12.23 16.24
N ARG A 708 6.67 -11.92 16.50
CA ARG A 708 7.74 -12.94 16.57
C ARG A 708 8.83 -12.55 17.55
N GLN A 709 9.16 -13.43 18.53
CA GLN A 709 10.26 -13.25 19.50
C GLN A 709 10.24 -11.86 20.19
N GLY A 710 9.06 -11.39 20.63
CA GLY A 710 8.93 -10.09 21.29
C GLY A 710 9.08 -8.89 20.37
N THR A 711 8.93 -9.08 19.07
CA THR A 711 8.94 -8.04 18.03
C THR A 711 7.63 -8.07 17.25
N LEU A 712 7.01 -6.90 17.01
CA LEU A 712 5.90 -6.75 16.08
C LEU A 712 6.46 -6.31 14.72
N ILE A 713 6.14 -7.07 13.69
CA ILE A 713 6.53 -6.80 12.30
C ILE A 713 5.34 -6.25 11.55
N ALA A 714 5.54 -5.18 10.79
CA ALA A 714 4.56 -4.62 9.86
C ALA A 714 5.06 -4.77 8.42
N ALA A 715 4.22 -5.34 7.55
CA ALA A 715 4.37 -5.28 6.10
C ALA A 715 3.53 -4.12 5.57
N THR A 716 4.09 -3.37 4.62
CA THR A 716 3.46 -2.16 4.10
C THR A 716 3.28 -2.21 2.59
N GLN A 717 2.39 -1.36 2.10
CA GLN A 717 2.23 -1.13 0.66
C GLN A 717 2.97 0.14 0.24
N GLY A 718 4.31 0.12 0.27
CA GLY A 718 5.11 1.24 -0.24
C GLY A 718 6.23 1.75 0.65
N ARG A 719 6.47 1.13 1.83
CA ARG A 719 7.56 1.48 2.76
C ARG A 719 8.28 0.24 3.31
N GLY A 720 8.26 -0.88 2.56
CA GLY A 720 8.97 -2.09 2.97
C GLY A 720 8.41 -2.72 4.26
N PHE A 721 9.31 -3.32 5.05
CA PHE A 721 9.01 -3.90 6.37
C PHE A 721 9.52 -3.01 7.50
N TRP A 722 8.76 -3.00 8.58
CA TRP A 722 9.09 -2.30 9.82
C TRP A 722 8.98 -3.24 11.02
N ALA A 723 9.74 -2.94 12.08
CA ALA A 723 9.76 -3.71 13.31
C ALA A 723 9.67 -2.82 14.54
N LEU A 724 8.80 -3.18 15.48
CA LEU A 724 8.81 -2.69 16.85
C LEU A 724 9.41 -3.76 17.74
N ASP A 725 10.67 -3.56 18.16
CA ASP A 725 11.45 -4.62 18.77
C ASP A 725 11.11 -4.88 20.26
N GLU A 726 10.47 -3.93 20.94
CA GLU A 726 10.29 -3.96 22.41
C GLU A 726 8.82 -4.19 22.83
N LEU A 727 8.17 -5.25 22.28
CA LEU A 727 6.80 -5.62 22.69
C LEU A 727 6.69 -5.99 24.16
N THR A 728 7.78 -6.35 24.83
CA THR A 728 7.80 -6.63 26.28
C THR A 728 7.36 -5.43 27.11
N VAL A 729 7.60 -4.20 26.64
CA VAL A 729 7.07 -2.97 27.28
C VAL A 729 5.55 -2.95 27.14
N ILE A 730 5.02 -3.09 25.92
CA ILE A 730 3.58 -3.07 25.63
C ILE A 730 2.83 -4.13 26.41
N ARG A 731 3.42 -5.31 26.57
CA ARG A 731 2.84 -6.43 27.34
C ARG A 731 2.77 -6.16 28.84
N GLN A 732 3.60 -5.26 29.37
CA GLN A 732 3.66 -4.91 30.80
C GLN A 732 2.89 -3.62 31.13
N LEU A 733 2.33 -2.94 30.13
CA LEU A 733 1.52 -1.73 30.38
C LEU A 733 0.27 -2.06 31.17
N ASP A 734 0.01 -1.24 32.21
CA ASP A 734 -1.14 -1.30 33.08
C ASP A 734 -1.50 0.15 33.49
N ASP A 735 -2.77 0.46 33.62
CA ASP A 735 -3.27 1.79 34.03
C ASP A 735 -2.63 2.26 35.36
N ALA A 736 -2.35 1.33 36.29
CA ALA A 736 -1.69 1.62 37.54
C ALA A 736 -0.22 2.12 37.40
N LEU A 737 0.37 2.04 36.20
CA LEU A 737 1.72 2.55 35.98
C LEU A 737 1.75 4.09 35.89
N ALA A 738 0.66 4.72 35.46
CA ALA A 738 0.53 6.17 35.44
C ALA A 738 0.69 6.80 36.83
N ASP A 739 0.35 6.08 37.89
CA ASP A 739 0.48 6.52 39.29
C ASP A 739 1.86 6.25 39.92
N LYS A 740 2.73 5.50 39.23
CA LYS A 740 4.06 5.17 39.70
C LYS A 740 5.08 6.24 39.28
N ARG A 741 5.75 6.82 40.25
CA ARG A 741 6.80 7.82 39.96
C ARG A 741 7.96 7.31 39.11
N LEU A 742 8.28 6.02 39.22
CA LEU A 742 9.31 5.33 38.46
C LEU A 742 8.90 3.85 38.29
N HIS A 743 8.95 3.36 37.07
CA HIS A 743 8.81 1.94 36.78
C HIS A 743 9.88 1.52 35.78
N VAL A 744 10.53 0.37 36.02
CA VAL A 744 11.47 -0.28 35.11
C VAL A 744 10.81 -1.53 34.56
N TYR A 745 10.68 -1.61 33.23
CA TYR A 745 10.11 -2.78 32.56
C TYR A 745 11.11 -3.94 32.57
N ALA A 746 10.61 -5.16 32.74
CA ALA A 746 11.45 -6.35 32.60
C ALA A 746 11.92 -6.46 31.14
N PRO A 747 13.23 -6.47 30.87
CA PRO A 747 13.75 -6.56 29.52
C PRO A 747 13.52 -7.95 28.93
N LYS A 748 13.43 -8.02 27.60
CA LYS A 748 13.36 -9.31 26.90
C LYS A 748 14.70 -10.06 26.97
N PRO A 749 14.70 -11.42 26.92
CA PRO A 749 15.90 -12.19 26.72
C PRO A 749 16.63 -11.76 25.46
N THR A 750 17.90 -11.44 25.57
CA THR A 750 18.69 -10.89 24.47
C THR A 750 19.91 -11.79 24.19
N SER A 751 20.10 -12.15 22.92
CA SER A 751 21.28 -12.89 22.49
C SER A 751 22.48 -11.96 22.32
N LEU A 752 23.65 -12.39 22.84
CA LEU A 752 24.89 -11.69 22.55
C LEU A 752 25.25 -11.86 21.07
N MET A 753 25.27 -10.74 20.34
CA MET A 753 25.68 -10.71 18.95
C MET A 753 26.93 -9.83 18.76
N ARG A 754 27.79 -10.24 17.84
CA ARG A 754 28.93 -9.41 17.42
C ARG A 754 28.42 -8.23 16.59
N TRP A 755 29.12 -7.14 16.71
CA TRP A 755 28.91 -5.94 15.87
C TRP A 755 29.58 -6.13 14.52
N GLY A 756 28.87 -5.68 13.47
CA GLY A 756 29.42 -5.43 12.15
C GLY A 756 29.98 -4.02 12.00
N SER A 757 30.27 -3.65 10.78
CA SER A 757 30.65 -2.29 10.39
C SER A 757 29.47 -1.30 10.56
N TRP A 758 29.73 -0.03 10.32
CA TRP A 758 28.67 0.99 10.28
C TRP A 758 27.67 0.68 9.15
N ALA A 759 26.40 0.96 9.37
CA ALA A 759 25.39 0.89 8.32
C ALA A 759 25.77 1.81 7.17
N GLY A 760 25.63 1.32 5.94
CA GLY A 760 25.73 2.14 4.74
C GLY A 760 24.52 3.06 4.59
N ALA A 761 24.61 4.02 3.70
CA ALA A 761 23.43 4.66 3.14
C ALA A 761 22.63 3.60 2.36
N ASN A 762 21.30 3.68 2.38
CA ASN A 762 20.43 2.73 1.68
C ASN A 762 20.42 1.30 2.26
N GLU A 763 20.50 1.19 3.57
CA GLU A 763 20.38 -0.07 4.30
C GLU A 763 19.33 0.04 5.41
N GLY A 764 18.61 -1.04 5.66
CA GLY A 764 17.72 -1.16 6.80
C GLY A 764 18.49 -1.13 8.13
N ALA A 765 17.84 -0.65 9.18
CA ALA A 765 18.46 -0.53 10.49
C ALA A 765 18.48 -1.89 11.24
N ASN A 766 19.55 -2.18 11.96
CA ASN A 766 19.57 -3.24 12.95
C ASN A 766 18.97 -2.75 14.29
N PRO A 767 18.36 -3.64 15.11
CA PRO A 767 17.94 -3.26 16.45
C PRO A 767 19.15 -2.87 17.31
N PRO A 768 18.97 -2.12 18.40
CA PRO A 768 20.03 -1.83 19.34
C PRO A 768 20.74 -3.09 19.80
N SER A 769 22.06 -3.03 19.99
CA SER A 769 22.80 -4.18 20.50
C SER A 769 22.80 -4.21 22.01
N GLY A 770 22.80 -5.42 22.56
CA GLY A 770 22.76 -5.63 23.99
C GLY A 770 21.33 -5.65 24.54
N VAL A 771 21.22 -5.61 25.87
CA VAL A 771 19.94 -5.58 26.56
C VAL A 771 19.39 -4.14 26.57
N VAL A 772 18.20 -3.96 26.05
CA VAL A 772 17.46 -2.70 26.13
C VAL A 772 16.75 -2.65 27.49
N ILE A 773 17.00 -1.62 28.27
CA ILE A 773 16.35 -1.38 29.57
C ILE A 773 15.41 -0.20 29.39
N SER A 774 14.14 -0.48 29.31
CA SER A 774 13.07 0.54 29.19
C SER A 774 12.55 0.89 30.58
N TYR A 775 12.29 2.18 30.81
CA TYR A 775 11.70 2.67 32.05
C TYR A 775 10.81 3.88 31.76
N VAL A 776 9.87 4.12 32.65
CA VAL A 776 9.02 5.31 32.63
C VAL A 776 9.18 6.08 33.93
N ILE A 777 9.18 7.41 33.84
CA ILE A 777 9.20 8.33 34.96
C ILE A 777 8.03 9.27 34.80
N THR A 778 7.15 9.31 35.80
CA THR A 778 6.01 10.24 35.83
C THR A 778 6.34 11.40 36.78
N GLY A 779 6.28 12.62 36.28
CA GLY A 779 6.56 13.85 37.04
C GLY A 779 8.02 14.35 36.98
N GLU A 780 8.30 15.43 37.69
CA GLU A 780 9.63 16.06 37.69
C GLU A 780 10.69 15.21 38.39
N VAL A 781 11.84 15.06 37.73
CA VAL A 781 13.01 14.39 38.28
C VAL A 781 13.85 15.43 39.06
N GLN A 782 14.00 15.18 40.35
CA GLN A 782 14.86 15.99 41.21
C GLN A 782 16.22 15.28 41.41
N GLY A 783 17.24 15.75 40.71
CA GLY A 783 18.60 15.21 40.80
C GLY A 783 18.91 14.14 39.76
N PRO A 784 20.15 13.61 39.71
CA PRO A 784 20.56 12.67 38.71
C PRO A 784 19.91 11.28 38.87
N LEU A 785 19.55 10.67 37.78
CA LEU A 785 19.13 9.27 37.71
C LEU A 785 20.33 8.34 37.60
N SER A 786 20.27 7.19 38.28
CA SER A 786 21.29 6.16 38.14
C SER A 786 20.67 4.79 37.86
N ILE A 787 21.27 4.04 36.94
CA ILE A 787 20.95 2.62 36.67
C ILE A 787 22.15 1.78 37.15
N ARG A 788 21.91 0.84 38.06
CA ARG A 788 22.92 -0.08 38.55
C ARG A 788 22.56 -1.51 38.14
N ILE A 789 23.47 -2.16 37.43
CA ILE A 789 23.33 -3.56 36.97
C ILE A 789 24.24 -4.40 37.87
N SER A 790 23.67 -5.40 38.54
CA SER A 790 24.40 -6.33 39.41
C SER A 790 24.22 -7.78 38.92
N ASP A 791 25.18 -8.61 39.26
CA ASP A 791 25.08 -10.06 39.03
C ASP A 791 24.09 -10.71 40.02
N ALA A 792 23.87 -12.03 39.90
CA ALA A 792 22.99 -12.80 40.77
C ALA A 792 23.46 -12.82 42.23
N GLN A 793 24.73 -12.50 42.51
CA GLN A 793 25.35 -12.44 43.82
C GLN A 793 25.31 -11.03 44.42
N GLY A 794 24.76 -10.06 43.65
CA GLY A 794 24.66 -8.65 44.08
C GLY A 794 25.90 -7.81 43.80
N ASN A 795 26.94 -8.35 43.13
CA ASN A 795 28.13 -7.59 42.78
C ASN A 795 27.79 -6.61 41.63
N LEU A 796 28.29 -5.41 41.74
CA LEU A 796 28.10 -4.38 40.71
C LEU A 796 28.82 -4.79 39.42
N VAL A 797 28.08 -4.96 38.34
CA VAL A 797 28.59 -5.22 36.98
C VAL A 797 28.78 -3.88 36.24
N ARG A 798 27.80 -2.97 36.32
CA ARG A 798 27.84 -1.68 35.64
C ARG A 798 26.96 -0.64 36.34
N SER A 799 27.34 0.62 36.25
CA SER A 799 26.52 1.75 36.68
C SER A 799 26.46 2.80 35.58
N TYR A 800 25.31 3.41 35.39
CA TYR A 800 25.08 4.55 34.51
C TYR A 800 24.46 5.69 35.31
N SER A 801 24.80 6.95 35.00
CA SER A 801 24.25 8.13 35.63
C SER A 801 23.82 9.14 34.56
N SER A 802 22.76 9.90 34.84
CA SER A 802 22.37 11.05 34.01
C SER A 802 23.20 12.30 34.31
N ASP A 803 24.04 12.29 35.34
CA ASP A 803 25.02 13.37 35.59
C ASP A 803 26.20 13.24 34.62
N ALA A 804 26.38 14.25 33.75
CA ALA A 804 27.47 14.30 32.78
C ALA A 804 28.88 14.23 33.40
N ASN A 805 29.03 14.51 34.69
CA ASN A 805 30.30 14.47 35.40
C ASN A 805 30.63 13.08 35.98
N ASP A 806 29.68 12.16 36.00
CA ASP A 806 29.79 10.79 36.55
C ASP A 806 29.92 9.72 35.49
N PHE A 807 30.43 10.07 34.31
CA PHE A 807 30.71 9.07 33.25
C PHE A 807 31.98 8.28 33.61
N ASP A 808 31.80 7.02 33.98
CA ASP A 808 32.86 6.04 33.96
C ASP A 808 33.25 5.83 32.47
N ARG A 809 34.31 6.49 32.02
CA ARG A 809 34.80 6.37 30.64
C ARG A 809 35.10 4.88 30.37
N CYS A 810 34.41 4.31 29.40
CA CYS A 810 34.77 2.99 28.90
C CYS A 810 36.26 2.98 28.50
N VAL A 811 37.09 2.30 29.26
CA VAL A 811 38.56 2.25 29.10
C VAL A 811 38.97 1.46 27.85
N THR A 812 38.03 0.81 27.15
CA THR A 812 38.28 0.05 25.93
C THR A 812 37.18 0.32 24.89
N GLY A 813 37.36 1.34 24.09
CA GLY A 813 36.90 1.46 22.70
C GLY A 813 35.44 1.23 22.34
N ASN A 814 34.51 1.05 23.26
CA ASN A 814 33.14 0.69 23.00
C ASN A 814 32.16 1.77 23.45
N MET A 815 31.58 2.34 22.47
CA MET A 815 30.31 3.07 22.36
C MET A 815 29.71 3.72 23.61
N THR A 816 29.53 5.04 23.51
CA THR A 816 28.63 5.80 24.37
C THR A 816 27.22 5.21 24.31
N PRO A 817 26.59 4.86 25.44
CA PRO A 817 25.18 4.53 25.48
C PRO A 817 24.39 5.72 24.91
N ARG A 818 23.51 5.49 23.95
CA ARG A 818 22.50 6.48 23.61
C ARG A 818 21.48 6.46 24.72
N LEU A 819 21.47 7.49 25.55
CA LEU A 819 20.33 7.81 26.38
C LEU A 819 19.33 8.49 25.45
N ALA A 820 18.24 7.82 25.13
CA ALA A 820 17.04 8.48 24.58
C ALA A 820 16.31 9.11 25.79
N TYR A 821 16.10 10.39 25.74
CA TYR A 821 15.30 11.14 26.71
C TYR A 821 13.85 11.10 26.32
#